data_5bca71fb9e4c30abd2b3767cd6d7e6e1
#
_entry.id   5bca71fb9e4c30abd2b3767cd6d7e6e1
#
_cell.length_a   1.000
_cell.length_b   1.000
_cell.length_c   1.000
_cell.angle_alpha   90.00
_cell.angle_beta   90.00
_cell.angle_gamma   90.00
#
_symmetry.space_group_name_H-M   'P 1'
#
loop_
_entity.id
_entity.type
_entity.pdbx_description
1 polymer ?
#
loop_
_entity_poly.entity_id
_entity_poly.type
_entity_poly.pdbx_seq_one_letter_code
_entity_poly.pdbx_strand_id
1 'polypeptide(L)'
;MKNANQTLRPVDKAYVRSGKWSDKNWHIINAELGVDTNNAEPFFLKKSDGDFGREIFVTFDLSSLVGTEFKSAIFSPAFTTVANDTVITFSVHRVDAAWNGNEITWNNKPALGECLAENIVAGGLSRLNLVDAVKATLERGETKLSLAIVSTTPNSDKENKLNSSLMTLTIGDAESGKLFTRKLCENEAENRAIWDWANTLYDEWYVRYEKVLSTGLSKVKKIESDPAHYSKEVFTARSGFAPSTGWTPELVKKYSIPTRTYASMDDLGKYTDYDREQKFDEFGGLMDDSRREEVRGFFYSKKINGRWWVIDPLGYPCYIRSMHSVKPCYLDSPNQTNAAVVRFGSLEAWAEKTADLLKNEWYFNISDTEFAENTANRMPMQKSTGGFAAGYGLRIGSNCSDGGSTRFSENNTMNVFDPDFVTFSDEKATLLEARRDDPWILGYTSDNELPMNINMLFNYLTLDHTKPMNRYSYAAAWTWLIRMTGKDEPQQQDITKEHVELFRGFVWDRYYNVVTTAIRKHDPNHMVLGTRFLTPVKNAEWVLRFASLYLDAMTINWYGQWQPDADDLKKLCERADLPIMVTEFYTKAMDSGLANTRGAGWAVPTQQDRADFYQHFTLRLLECKNFVGWHWHQYIDDDPSPAVVFKEDGKTWRDQSNIDANKGIVNSGHKPYDELVRGMAEINKNVFRLIEHFDAKYADQ
;
A
#
# COMPACT_ATOMS: atom_id res chain seq x y z
N MET A 1 33.43 -29.02 -30.06
CA MET A 1 32.97 -28.71 -28.69
C MET A 1 31.47 -28.69 -28.74
N LYS A 2 30.80 -29.41 -27.83
CA LYS A 2 29.33 -29.34 -27.74
C LYS A 2 28.96 -27.95 -27.21
N ASN A 3 27.95 -27.33 -27.82
CA ASN A 3 27.48 -26.02 -27.43
C ASN A 3 26.89 -26.10 -26.00
N ALA A 4 27.43 -25.34 -25.07
CA ALA A 4 27.13 -25.49 -23.64
C ALA A 4 25.78 -24.86 -23.22
N ASN A 5 25.13 -24.10 -24.11
CA ASN A 5 23.89 -23.38 -23.78
C ASN A 5 22.71 -24.36 -23.68
N GLN A 6 22.31 -24.68 -22.44
CA GLN A 6 21.16 -25.56 -22.17
C GLN A 6 20.49 -25.19 -20.85
N THR A 7 19.20 -25.45 -20.78
CA THR A 7 18.42 -25.26 -19.55
C THR A 7 17.96 -26.62 -19.03
N LEU A 8 18.41 -26.95 -17.83
CA LEU A 8 18.03 -28.18 -17.12
C LEU A 8 16.82 -27.89 -16.21
N ARG A 9 15.93 -28.86 -16.16
CA ARG A 9 14.81 -28.88 -15.21
C ARG A 9 15.08 -29.90 -14.10
N PRO A 10 14.49 -29.73 -12.92
CA PRO A 10 14.62 -30.72 -11.86
C PRO A 10 14.11 -32.08 -12.32
N VAL A 11 14.91 -33.14 -12.09
CA VAL A 11 14.53 -34.55 -12.31
C VAL A 11 13.83 -35.13 -11.09
N ASP A 12 14.05 -34.53 -9.91
CA ASP A 12 13.30 -34.79 -8.68
C ASP A 12 13.08 -33.51 -7.90
N LYS A 13 11.93 -33.40 -7.21
CA LYS A 13 11.54 -32.20 -6.50
C LYS A 13 10.49 -32.50 -5.42
N ALA A 14 10.57 -31.77 -4.30
CA ALA A 14 9.59 -31.85 -3.22
C ALA A 14 9.61 -30.60 -2.36
N TYR A 15 8.56 -30.36 -1.58
CA TYR A 15 8.64 -29.57 -0.37
C TYR A 15 8.21 -30.39 0.84
N VAL A 16 8.77 -30.09 1.99
CA VAL A 16 8.45 -30.71 3.26
C VAL A 16 7.87 -29.70 4.23
N ARG A 17 7.00 -30.15 5.14
CA ARG A 17 6.30 -29.27 6.08
C ARG A 17 6.33 -29.83 7.50
N SER A 18 6.65 -28.97 8.48
CA SER A 18 6.68 -29.32 9.90
C SER A 18 5.27 -29.43 10.54
N GLY A 19 5.23 -29.79 11.81
CA GLY A 19 4.02 -29.88 12.62
C GLY A 19 3.18 -31.11 12.29
N LYS A 20 1.86 -30.98 12.29
CA LYS A 20 0.93 -32.09 12.00
C LYS A 20 1.12 -32.73 10.61
N TRP A 21 1.98 -32.18 9.79
CA TRP A 21 2.27 -32.62 8.43
C TRP A 21 3.66 -33.29 8.31
N SER A 22 4.40 -33.44 9.41
CA SER A 22 5.81 -33.84 9.42
C SER A 22 6.07 -35.24 8.88
N ASP A 23 5.08 -36.09 8.85
CA ASP A 23 5.13 -37.49 8.36
C ASP A 23 4.49 -37.67 6.98
N LYS A 24 3.99 -36.58 6.37
CA LYS A 24 3.33 -36.58 5.08
C LYS A 24 4.22 -35.99 3.99
N ASN A 25 4.16 -36.57 2.79
CA ASN A 25 4.79 -36.00 1.61
C ASN A 25 3.94 -34.86 1.02
N TRP A 26 4.53 -34.07 0.12
CA TRP A 26 3.90 -32.87 -0.42
C TRP A 26 2.63 -33.15 -1.27
N HIS A 27 2.53 -34.32 -1.91
CA HIS A 27 1.33 -34.70 -2.66
C HIS A 27 0.12 -34.84 -1.74
N ILE A 28 0.30 -35.55 -0.60
CA ILE A 28 -0.74 -35.71 0.42
C ILE A 28 -1.11 -34.35 1.03
N ILE A 29 -0.09 -33.52 1.34
CA ILE A 29 -0.30 -32.19 1.91
C ILE A 29 -1.13 -31.32 0.95
N ASN A 30 -0.78 -31.27 -0.35
CA ASN A 30 -1.52 -30.50 -1.34
C ASN A 30 -2.96 -30.98 -1.52
N ALA A 31 -3.16 -32.30 -1.56
CA ALA A 31 -4.50 -32.88 -1.67
C ALA A 31 -5.39 -32.52 -0.47
N GLU A 32 -4.88 -32.62 0.76
CA GLU A 32 -5.61 -32.28 1.98
C GLU A 32 -5.87 -30.77 2.15
N LEU A 33 -5.02 -29.92 1.56
CA LEU A 33 -5.19 -28.48 1.57
C LEU A 33 -6.06 -27.95 0.41
N GLY A 34 -6.49 -28.83 -0.50
CA GLY A 34 -7.25 -28.44 -1.69
C GLY A 34 -6.46 -27.52 -2.65
N VAL A 35 -5.14 -27.68 -2.70
CA VAL A 35 -4.28 -26.89 -3.58
C VAL A 35 -4.48 -27.33 -5.02
N ASP A 36 -4.91 -26.42 -5.90
CA ASP A 36 -5.01 -26.70 -7.34
C ASP A 36 -3.62 -26.89 -7.95
N THR A 37 -3.35 -28.08 -8.42
CA THR A 37 -2.08 -28.48 -9.04
C THR A 37 -2.14 -28.49 -10.59
N ASN A 38 -3.30 -28.18 -11.20
CA ASN A 38 -3.50 -28.35 -12.64
C ASN A 38 -2.72 -27.34 -13.51
N ASN A 39 -2.42 -26.14 -12.99
CA ASN A 39 -1.75 -25.08 -13.74
C ASN A 39 -0.40 -24.65 -13.17
N ALA A 40 -0.08 -25.01 -11.97
CA ALA A 40 1.22 -24.71 -11.33
C ALA A 40 1.42 -25.71 -10.21
N GLU A 41 2.52 -26.43 -10.18
CA GLU A 41 2.88 -27.25 -9.05
C GLU A 41 3.45 -26.35 -7.94
N PRO A 42 2.61 -25.75 -7.06
CA PRO A 42 3.04 -24.76 -6.11
C PRO A 42 3.84 -25.44 -4.99
N PHE A 43 5.07 -25.00 -4.81
CA PHE A 43 5.87 -25.30 -3.65
C PHE A 43 5.88 -24.11 -2.70
N PHE A 44 6.05 -24.38 -1.43
CA PHE A 44 5.96 -23.38 -0.39
C PHE A 44 7.25 -23.30 0.41
N LEU A 45 7.68 -22.06 0.70
CA LEU A 45 8.87 -21.77 1.49
C LEU A 45 8.48 -20.89 2.69
N LYS A 46 8.81 -21.34 3.92
CA LYS A 46 8.51 -20.59 5.13
C LYS A 46 9.43 -21.04 6.28
N LYS A 47 9.98 -20.11 7.05
CA LYS A 47 10.61 -20.38 8.33
C LYS A 47 9.58 -20.18 9.45
N SER A 48 9.47 -21.14 10.34
CA SER A 48 8.63 -21.05 11.53
C SER A 48 9.29 -21.86 12.65
N ASP A 49 9.29 -21.30 13.85
CA ASP A 49 9.80 -22.00 15.05
C ASP A 49 8.77 -23.02 15.60
N GLY A 50 7.57 -23.08 14.99
CA GLY A 50 6.50 -24.02 15.32
C GLY A 50 6.14 -24.93 14.15
N ASP A 51 4.85 -25.30 14.09
CA ASP A 51 4.30 -26.36 13.22
C ASP A 51 4.18 -25.96 11.72
N PHE A 52 4.76 -24.86 11.27
CA PHE A 52 4.50 -24.32 9.94
C PHE A 52 5.74 -24.08 9.07
N GLY A 53 6.89 -24.64 9.45
CA GLY A 53 8.12 -24.58 8.64
C GLY A 53 7.96 -25.32 7.31
N ARG A 54 8.56 -24.81 6.24
CA ARG A 54 8.56 -25.43 4.91
C ARG A 54 9.91 -25.22 4.25
N GLU A 55 10.47 -26.31 3.71
CA GLU A 55 11.71 -26.33 2.95
C GLU A 55 11.49 -27.03 1.62
N ILE A 56 12.26 -26.66 0.60
CA ILE A 56 12.12 -27.16 -0.77
C ILE A 56 13.40 -27.90 -1.15
N PHE A 57 13.25 -29.05 -1.80
CA PHE A 57 14.31 -29.89 -2.30
C PHE A 57 14.16 -30.07 -3.82
N VAL A 58 15.29 -29.98 -4.56
CA VAL A 58 15.34 -30.19 -6.01
C VAL A 58 16.63 -30.91 -6.41
N THR A 59 16.57 -31.77 -7.41
CA THR A 59 17.73 -32.46 -8.00
C THR A 59 17.79 -32.20 -9.48
N PHE A 60 18.96 -31.82 -9.98
CA PHE A 60 19.27 -31.67 -11.40
C PHE A 60 20.16 -32.77 -11.89
N ASP A 61 19.88 -33.31 -13.09
CA ASP A 61 20.75 -34.26 -13.79
C ASP A 61 21.78 -33.49 -14.64
N LEU A 62 23.06 -33.66 -14.30
CA LEU A 62 24.19 -33.02 -14.95
C LEU A 62 24.89 -33.93 -15.97
N SER A 63 24.35 -35.12 -16.28
CA SER A 63 24.99 -36.12 -17.14
C SER A 63 25.35 -35.53 -18.54
N SER A 64 24.51 -34.64 -19.05
CA SER A 64 24.74 -33.97 -20.34
C SER A 64 25.94 -33.02 -20.34
N LEU A 65 26.43 -32.62 -19.16
CA LEU A 65 27.52 -31.65 -18.97
C LEU A 65 28.89 -32.32 -18.83
N VAL A 66 28.95 -33.63 -18.68
CA VAL A 66 30.23 -34.35 -18.58
C VAL A 66 31.10 -34.09 -19.80
N GLY A 67 32.31 -33.54 -19.57
CA GLY A 67 33.25 -33.18 -20.63
C GLY A 67 32.84 -31.92 -21.45
N THR A 68 31.90 -31.10 -20.96
CA THR A 68 31.49 -29.86 -21.57
C THR A 68 32.10 -28.67 -20.82
N GLU A 69 32.66 -27.70 -21.53
CA GLU A 69 33.09 -26.42 -20.94
C GLU A 69 31.94 -25.42 -20.89
N PHE A 70 31.79 -24.76 -19.75
CA PHE A 70 30.83 -23.69 -19.52
C PHE A 70 31.36 -22.68 -18.50
N LYS A 71 30.84 -21.46 -18.52
CA LYS A 71 31.28 -20.35 -17.68
C LYS A 71 30.22 -19.85 -16.70
N SER A 72 28.96 -20.28 -16.86
CA SER A 72 27.88 -19.96 -15.95
C SER A 72 26.94 -21.14 -15.74
N ALA A 73 26.34 -21.21 -14.56
CA ALA A 73 25.29 -22.16 -14.18
C ALA A 73 24.26 -21.42 -13.30
N ILE A 74 23.22 -20.89 -13.91
CA ILE A 74 22.27 -20.00 -13.25
C ILE A 74 21.09 -20.82 -12.74
N PHE A 75 20.98 -20.93 -11.43
CA PHE A 75 19.82 -21.49 -10.75
C PHE A 75 18.74 -20.42 -10.57
N SER A 76 17.53 -20.70 -11.05
CA SER A 76 16.36 -19.82 -10.93
C SER A 76 15.25 -20.55 -10.19
N PRO A 77 14.99 -20.20 -8.90
CA PRO A 77 13.97 -20.86 -8.07
C PRO A 77 12.51 -20.52 -8.42
N ALA A 78 12.26 -19.60 -9.34
CA ALA A 78 10.93 -19.27 -9.90
C ALA A 78 9.85 -18.91 -8.86
N PHE A 79 10.10 -17.89 -8.03
CA PHE A 79 9.09 -17.33 -7.13
C PHE A 79 7.90 -16.78 -7.91
N THR A 80 6.68 -17.22 -7.58
CA THR A 80 5.42 -16.75 -8.19
C THR A 80 4.68 -15.79 -7.29
N THR A 81 4.88 -15.89 -5.97
CA THR A 81 4.32 -14.99 -4.98
C THR A 81 5.36 -14.76 -3.90
N VAL A 82 5.66 -13.50 -3.65
CA VAL A 82 6.51 -13.05 -2.54
C VAL A 82 5.66 -12.12 -1.65
N ALA A 83 5.84 -12.19 -0.34
CA ALA A 83 5.12 -11.31 0.58
C ALA A 83 5.33 -9.84 0.21
N ASN A 84 4.24 -9.08 0.08
CA ASN A 84 4.28 -7.70 -0.42
C ASN A 84 4.78 -6.68 0.60
N ASP A 85 4.78 -7.02 1.89
CA ASP A 85 5.03 -6.12 3.01
C ASP A 85 6.27 -6.49 3.85
N THR A 86 6.93 -7.60 3.52
CA THR A 86 8.09 -8.10 4.27
C THR A 86 9.15 -8.64 3.32
N VAL A 87 10.39 -8.19 3.48
CA VAL A 87 11.52 -8.75 2.73
C VAL A 87 11.85 -10.15 3.26
N ILE A 88 11.65 -11.15 2.41
CA ILE A 88 11.96 -12.54 2.68
C ILE A 88 13.34 -12.88 2.13
N THR A 89 14.11 -13.61 2.91
CA THR A 89 15.41 -14.16 2.49
C THR A 89 15.43 -15.68 2.55
N PHE A 90 16.28 -16.27 1.72
CA PHE A 90 16.50 -17.71 1.70
C PHE A 90 17.98 -18.05 1.51
N SER A 91 18.34 -19.27 1.85
CA SER A 91 19.63 -19.89 1.55
C SER A 91 19.45 -21.09 0.64
N VAL A 92 20.47 -21.38 -0.15
CA VAL A 92 20.56 -22.58 -0.98
C VAL A 92 21.68 -23.44 -0.45
N HIS A 93 21.35 -24.67 -0.10
CA HIS A 93 22.28 -25.64 0.43
C HIS A 93 22.44 -26.82 -0.52
N ARG A 94 23.64 -27.39 -0.58
CA ARG A 94 23.88 -28.68 -1.18
C ARG A 94 23.27 -29.79 -0.33
N VAL A 95 22.79 -30.83 -0.96
CA VAL A 95 22.27 -32.02 -0.31
C VAL A 95 23.07 -33.25 -0.83
N ASP A 96 23.84 -33.88 0.05
CA ASP A 96 24.73 -34.98 -0.35
C ASP A 96 24.05 -36.35 -0.21
N ALA A 97 23.07 -36.48 0.71
CA ALA A 97 22.33 -37.73 0.88
C ALA A 97 21.28 -37.93 -0.21
N ALA A 98 21.12 -39.16 -0.67
CA ALA A 98 20.06 -39.51 -1.61
C ALA A 98 18.68 -39.35 -0.98
N TRP A 99 17.71 -38.85 -1.78
CA TRP A 99 16.33 -38.69 -1.37
C TRP A 99 15.38 -38.89 -2.57
N ASN A 100 14.09 -39.09 -2.30
CA ASN A 100 13.08 -39.31 -3.32
C ASN A 100 11.88 -38.36 -3.06
N GLY A 101 11.50 -37.59 -4.06
CA GLY A 101 10.43 -36.59 -3.95
C GLY A 101 9.05 -37.12 -3.56
N ASN A 102 8.77 -38.41 -3.84
CA ASN A 102 7.51 -39.06 -3.46
C ASN A 102 7.49 -39.60 -2.02
N GLU A 103 8.69 -39.72 -1.39
CA GLU A 103 8.87 -40.35 -0.08
C GLU A 103 9.39 -39.40 1.00
N ILE A 104 9.98 -38.26 0.58
CA ILE A 104 10.53 -37.26 1.49
C ILE A 104 9.42 -36.59 2.31
N THR A 105 9.66 -36.47 3.61
CA THR A 105 8.82 -35.79 4.59
C THR A 105 9.69 -34.92 5.47
N TRP A 106 9.10 -34.12 6.34
CA TRP A 106 9.87 -33.32 7.30
C TRP A 106 10.71 -34.17 8.23
N ASN A 107 10.19 -35.33 8.63
CA ASN A 107 10.86 -36.21 9.59
C ASN A 107 12.03 -37.02 9.00
N ASN A 108 12.02 -37.29 7.68
CA ASN A 108 13.07 -38.08 7.02
C ASN A 108 13.88 -37.27 6.00
N LYS A 109 13.70 -35.92 5.94
CA LYS A 109 14.49 -35.06 5.04
C LYS A 109 16.00 -35.22 5.30
N PRO A 110 16.80 -35.13 4.24
CA PRO A 110 18.26 -35.18 4.38
C PRO A 110 18.78 -33.96 5.14
N ALA A 111 19.92 -34.10 5.78
CA ALA A 111 20.63 -32.98 6.38
C ALA A 111 21.07 -31.97 5.31
N LEU A 112 21.08 -30.70 5.67
CA LEU A 112 21.62 -29.62 4.83
C LEU A 112 23.17 -29.74 4.85
N GLY A 113 23.77 -29.77 3.67
CA GLY A 113 25.21 -29.72 3.48
C GLY A 113 25.75 -28.31 3.35
N GLU A 114 26.76 -28.14 2.50
CA GLU A 114 27.41 -26.87 2.22
C GLU A 114 26.38 -25.78 1.82
N CYS A 115 26.51 -24.60 2.43
CA CYS A 115 25.72 -23.43 2.03
C CYS A 115 26.33 -22.81 0.76
N LEU A 116 25.63 -22.90 -0.36
CA LEU A 116 26.09 -22.41 -1.65
C LEU A 116 25.72 -20.92 -1.88
N ALA A 117 24.68 -20.46 -1.23
CA ALA A 117 24.26 -19.06 -1.24
C ALA A 117 23.44 -18.77 0.02
N GLU A 118 23.75 -17.68 0.70
CA GLU A 118 23.15 -17.34 1.99
C GLU A 118 22.46 -15.99 1.96
N ASN A 119 21.34 -15.88 2.69
CA ASN A 119 20.59 -14.64 2.88
C ASN A 119 20.17 -13.93 1.58
N ILE A 120 19.89 -14.71 0.54
CA ILE A 120 19.43 -14.19 -0.76
C ILE A 120 18.04 -13.60 -0.61
N VAL A 121 17.86 -12.36 -1.04
CA VAL A 121 16.54 -11.73 -1.05
C VAL A 121 15.66 -12.41 -2.10
N ALA A 122 14.50 -12.91 -1.67
CA ALA A 122 13.51 -13.51 -2.56
C ALA A 122 12.84 -12.41 -3.39
N GLY A 123 12.82 -12.57 -4.71
CA GLY A 123 12.20 -11.64 -5.63
C GLY A 123 11.67 -12.35 -6.89
N GLY A 124 10.94 -11.65 -7.72
CA GLY A 124 10.37 -12.19 -8.97
C GLY A 124 11.42 -12.74 -9.92
N LEU A 125 12.68 -12.27 -9.82
CA LEU A 125 13.82 -12.77 -10.57
C LEU A 125 14.95 -13.14 -9.59
N SER A 126 14.86 -14.33 -9.01
CA SER A 126 16.00 -14.87 -8.27
C SER A 126 16.88 -15.70 -9.21
N ARG A 127 18.11 -15.25 -9.41
CA ARG A 127 19.11 -15.87 -10.31
C ARG A 127 20.43 -16.02 -9.56
N LEU A 128 20.84 -17.23 -9.29
CA LEU A 128 22.05 -17.56 -8.54
C LEU A 128 23.04 -18.26 -9.44
N ASN A 129 24.26 -17.75 -9.57
CA ASN A 129 25.30 -18.43 -10.29
C ASN A 129 25.95 -19.49 -9.40
N LEU A 130 25.65 -20.76 -9.67
CA LEU A 130 26.15 -21.93 -8.97
C LEU A 130 27.23 -22.68 -9.79
N VAL A 131 27.95 -21.97 -10.67
CA VAL A 131 28.95 -22.58 -11.58
C VAL A 131 29.98 -23.41 -10.84
N ASP A 132 30.45 -22.94 -9.69
CA ASP A 132 31.46 -23.66 -8.89
C ASP A 132 30.90 -24.95 -8.28
N ALA A 133 29.68 -24.92 -7.78
CA ALA A 133 28.99 -26.09 -7.25
C ALA A 133 28.73 -27.15 -8.32
N VAL A 134 28.34 -26.72 -9.54
CA VAL A 134 28.14 -27.63 -10.68
C VAL A 134 29.48 -28.27 -11.09
N LYS A 135 30.54 -27.46 -11.25
CA LYS A 135 31.88 -27.98 -11.59
C LYS A 135 32.42 -28.94 -10.55
N ALA A 136 32.37 -28.57 -9.28
CA ALA A 136 32.80 -29.40 -8.18
C ALA A 136 32.03 -30.75 -8.10
N THR A 137 30.75 -30.75 -8.48
CA THR A 137 29.93 -31.97 -8.58
C THR A 137 30.47 -32.90 -9.69
N LEU A 138 30.73 -32.37 -10.87
CA LEU A 138 31.26 -33.12 -12.00
C LEU A 138 32.69 -33.60 -11.77
N GLU A 139 33.55 -32.82 -11.10
CA GLU A 139 34.91 -33.17 -10.75
C GLU A 139 34.99 -34.36 -9.77
N ARG A 140 33.97 -34.51 -8.91
CA ARG A 140 33.83 -35.71 -8.05
C ARG A 140 33.29 -36.94 -8.79
N GLY A 141 33.02 -36.83 -10.08
CA GLY A 141 32.40 -37.88 -10.90
C GLY A 141 30.91 -38.07 -10.65
N GLU A 142 30.28 -37.15 -9.95
CA GLU A 142 28.84 -37.13 -9.69
C GLU A 142 28.10 -36.48 -10.86
N THR A 143 26.94 -37.04 -11.23
CA THR A 143 26.09 -36.49 -12.30
C THR A 143 24.77 -35.95 -11.81
N LYS A 144 24.57 -35.86 -10.49
CA LYS A 144 23.37 -35.27 -9.89
C LYS A 144 23.75 -34.18 -8.88
N LEU A 145 23.13 -33.01 -9.01
CA LEU A 145 23.23 -31.92 -8.04
C LEU A 145 21.89 -31.78 -7.33
N SER A 146 21.89 -32.10 -6.03
CA SER A 146 20.73 -31.92 -5.16
C SER A 146 20.88 -30.65 -4.32
N LEU A 147 19.82 -29.84 -4.28
CA LEU A 147 19.80 -28.57 -3.57
C LEU A 147 18.60 -28.54 -2.60
N ALA A 148 18.80 -27.88 -1.45
CA ALA A 148 17.71 -27.47 -0.56
C ALA A 148 17.58 -25.94 -0.53
N ILE A 149 16.37 -25.44 -0.60
CA ILE A 149 16.04 -24.02 -0.46
C ILE A 149 15.35 -23.84 0.90
N VAL A 150 15.93 -22.99 1.75
CA VAL A 150 15.49 -22.78 3.14
C VAL A 150 15.28 -21.29 3.39
N SER A 151 14.13 -20.91 3.94
CA SER A 151 13.90 -19.52 4.34
C SER A 151 14.77 -19.14 5.53
N THR A 152 15.46 -18.00 5.45
CA THR A 152 16.28 -17.46 6.54
C THR A 152 15.59 -16.33 7.31
N THR A 153 14.43 -15.84 6.82
CA THR A 153 13.63 -14.81 7.53
C THR A 153 12.96 -15.43 8.75
N PRO A 154 13.30 -14.98 9.98
CA PRO A 154 12.74 -15.55 11.20
C PRO A 154 11.24 -15.28 11.33
N ASN A 155 10.49 -16.24 11.89
CA ASN A 155 9.10 -16.09 12.35
C ASN A 155 8.17 -15.33 11.37
N SER A 156 8.37 -15.50 10.06
CA SER A 156 7.50 -14.92 9.07
C SER A 156 6.15 -15.65 9.08
N ASP A 157 5.06 -14.95 9.38
CA ASP A 157 3.70 -15.48 9.21
C ASP A 157 3.31 -15.64 7.74
N LYS A 158 4.14 -15.15 6.84
CA LYS A 158 3.91 -15.18 5.39
C LYS A 158 4.69 -16.31 4.72
N GLU A 159 4.05 -16.97 3.78
CA GLU A 159 4.69 -17.98 2.94
C GLU A 159 4.94 -17.44 1.53
N ASN A 160 6.02 -17.93 0.92
CA ASN A 160 6.32 -17.65 -0.46
C ASN A 160 5.96 -18.86 -1.31
N LYS A 161 5.37 -18.60 -2.46
CA LYS A 161 5.04 -19.64 -3.45
C LYS A 161 6.07 -19.62 -4.56
N LEU A 162 6.51 -20.83 -4.93
CA LEU A 162 7.35 -21.09 -6.10
C LEU A 162 6.60 -22.01 -7.04
N ASN A 163 6.79 -21.81 -8.34
CA ASN A 163 6.32 -22.76 -9.33
C ASN A 163 7.43 -23.79 -9.61
N SER A 164 7.27 -25.00 -9.09
CA SER A 164 8.29 -26.05 -9.21
C SER A 164 8.54 -26.50 -10.66
N SER A 165 7.55 -26.34 -11.54
CA SER A 165 7.71 -26.68 -12.96
C SER A 165 8.53 -25.64 -13.74
N LEU A 166 8.67 -24.43 -13.19
CA LEU A 166 9.45 -23.34 -13.78
C LEU A 166 10.85 -23.19 -13.19
N MET A 167 11.21 -23.98 -12.15
CA MET A 167 12.56 -23.96 -11.61
C MET A 167 13.54 -24.49 -12.67
N THR A 168 14.68 -23.81 -12.82
CA THR A 168 15.67 -24.16 -13.85
C THR A 168 17.09 -23.99 -13.37
N LEU A 169 18.00 -24.76 -14.00
CA LEU A 169 19.43 -24.54 -13.95
C LEU A 169 19.92 -24.31 -15.38
N THR A 170 20.23 -23.05 -15.71
CA THR A 170 20.65 -22.65 -17.06
C THR A 170 22.17 -22.61 -17.15
N ILE A 171 22.72 -23.42 -18.03
CA ILE A 171 24.16 -23.55 -18.29
C ILE A 171 24.51 -22.73 -19.53
N GLY A 172 25.63 -22.00 -19.51
CA GLY A 172 26.01 -21.20 -20.64
C GLY A 172 27.40 -20.58 -20.58
N ASP A 173 27.60 -19.58 -21.43
CA ASP A 173 28.80 -18.75 -21.44
C ASP A 173 28.74 -17.64 -20.37
N ALA A 174 29.77 -16.77 -20.34
CA ALA A 174 29.82 -15.67 -19.38
C ALA A 174 28.70 -14.63 -19.59
N GLU A 175 28.23 -14.44 -20.82
CA GLU A 175 27.15 -13.48 -21.12
C GLU A 175 25.80 -13.99 -20.62
N SER A 176 25.55 -15.29 -20.72
CA SER A 176 24.32 -15.90 -20.18
C SER A 176 24.22 -15.76 -18.65
N GLY A 177 25.35 -15.57 -17.97
CA GLY A 177 25.44 -15.31 -16.54
C GLY A 177 25.16 -13.87 -16.13
N LYS A 178 25.21 -12.91 -17.05
CA LYS A 178 24.99 -11.50 -16.73
C LYS A 178 23.53 -11.20 -16.41
N LEU A 179 23.32 -10.38 -15.40
CA LEU A 179 21.97 -9.95 -15.00
C LEU A 179 21.47 -8.78 -15.85
N PHE A 180 22.35 -7.94 -16.36
CA PHE A 180 21.96 -6.72 -17.09
C PHE A 180 22.84 -6.48 -18.32
N THR A 181 22.38 -5.54 -19.15
CA THR A 181 23.14 -5.04 -20.30
C THR A 181 23.29 -3.53 -20.24
N ARG A 182 24.44 -3.02 -20.70
CA ARG A 182 24.66 -1.59 -20.89
C ARG A 182 24.16 -1.09 -22.25
N LYS A 183 23.80 -1.98 -23.18
CA LYS A 183 23.27 -1.63 -24.48
C LYS A 183 21.73 -1.58 -24.43
N LEU A 184 21.17 -0.38 -24.34
CA LEU A 184 19.73 -0.11 -24.28
C LEU A 184 19.11 0.13 -25.65
N CYS A 185 19.92 0.60 -26.61
CA CYS A 185 19.51 0.88 -27.99
C CYS A 185 20.71 0.81 -28.94
N GLU A 186 20.43 0.85 -30.26
CA GLU A 186 21.48 0.81 -31.27
C GLU A 186 22.20 2.17 -31.44
N ASN A 187 21.60 3.28 -31.04
CA ASN A 187 22.22 4.61 -31.10
C ASN A 187 23.14 4.80 -29.88
N GLU A 188 24.44 4.76 -30.13
CA GLU A 188 25.47 4.89 -29.08
C GLU A 188 25.41 6.22 -28.31
N ALA A 189 25.08 7.33 -28.99
CA ALA A 189 24.97 8.63 -28.35
C ALA A 189 23.76 8.70 -27.41
N GLU A 190 22.60 8.19 -27.85
CA GLU A 190 21.40 8.04 -27.04
C GLU A 190 21.67 7.11 -25.85
N ASN A 191 22.27 5.96 -26.11
CA ASN A 191 22.60 4.99 -25.06
C ASN A 191 23.48 5.62 -23.98
N ARG A 192 24.51 6.37 -24.35
CA ARG A 192 25.39 7.11 -23.42
C ARG A 192 24.60 8.15 -22.65
N ALA A 193 23.80 8.94 -23.33
CA ALA A 193 23.03 10.01 -22.70
C ALA A 193 22.07 9.49 -21.62
N ILE A 194 21.45 8.30 -21.83
CA ILE A 194 20.57 7.66 -20.84
C ILE A 194 21.38 7.28 -19.58
N TRP A 195 22.54 6.67 -19.73
CA TRP A 195 23.38 6.30 -18.58
C TRP A 195 23.96 7.52 -17.84
N ASP A 196 24.36 8.55 -18.57
CA ASP A 196 24.84 9.81 -17.97
C ASP A 196 23.72 10.50 -17.17
N TRP A 197 22.51 10.52 -17.72
CA TRP A 197 21.33 10.99 -17.02
C TRP A 197 21.05 10.19 -15.74
N ALA A 198 21.11 8.87 -15.82
CA ALA A 198 20.87 8.00 -14.65
C ALA A 198 21.91 8.22 -13.54
N ASN A 199 23.18 8.48 -13.88
CA ASN A 199 24.22 8.83 -12.92
C ASN A 199 23.94 10.20 -12.27
N THR A 200 23.57 11.22 -13.04
CA THR A 200 23.19 12.53 -12.52
C THR A 200 22.01 12.41 -11.56
N LEU A 201 20.99 11.65 -11.94
CA LEU A 201 19.83 11.41 -11.10
C LEU A 201 20.17 10.73 -9.76
N TYR A 202 21.10 9.75 -9.80
CA TYR A 202 21.58 9.10 -8.58
C TYR A 202 22.32 10.10 -7.68
N ASP A 203 23.21 10.93 -8.23
CA ASP A 203 23.98 11.90 -7.45
C ASP A 203 23.06 12.93 -6.77
N GLU A 204 22.05 13.45 -7.48
CA GLU A 204 21.04 14.33 -6.92
C GLU A 204 20.23 13.66 -5.81
N TRP A 205 19.84 12.41 -6.00
CA TRP A 205 19.13 11.62 -5.00
C TRP A 205 20.00 11.36 -3.77
N TYR A 206 21.27 11.04 -3.95
CA TYR A 206 22.18 10.69 -2.86
C TYR A 206 22.38 11.87 -1.88
N VAL A 207 22.40 13.10 -2.38
CA VAL A 207 22.42 14.30 -1.52
C VAL A 207 21.18 14.39 -0.63
N ARG A 208 20.00 14.10 -1.18
CA ARG A 208 18.74 14.08 -0.41
C ARG A 208 18.70 12.90 0.55
N TYR A 209 19.20 11.75 0.15
CA TYR A 209 19.33 10.58 1.01
C TYR A 209 20.20 10.87 2.23
N GLU A 210 21.37 11.47 2.07
CA GLU A 210 22.23 11.85 3.19
C GLU A 210 21.54 12.85 4.13
N LYS A 211 20.80 13.81 3.59
CA LYS A 211 20.00 14.74 4.39
C LYS A 211 18.96 14.01 5.22
N VAL A 212 18.18 13.11 4.62
CA VAL A 212 17.18 12.30 5.32
C VAL A 212 17.83 11.39 6.35
N LEU A 213 18.96 10.77 6.01
CA LEU A 213 19.71 9.90 6.92
C LEU A 213 20.18 10.67 8.16
N SER A 214 20.74 11.87 7.98
CA SER A 214 21.23 12.72 9.07
C SER A 214 20.12 13.25 10.00
N THR A 215 18.90 13.42 9.50
CA THR A 215 17.75 13.86 10.32
C THR A 215 17.34 12.80 11.35
N GLY A 216 17.55 11.52 11.02
CA GLY A 216 17.16 10.41 11.90
C GLY A 216 15.63 10.20 11.97
N LEU A 217 15.20 9.39 12.95
CA LEU A 217 13.79 9.14 13.22
C LEU A 217 13.28 10.05 14.35
N SER A 218 12.05 10.51 14.21
CA SER A 218 11.38 11.25 15.30
C SER A 218 11.15 10.32 16.49
N LYS A 219 11.25 10.88 17.69
CA LYS A 219 10.96 10.14 18.93
C LYS A 219 9.48 10.28 19.26
N VAL A 220 8.74 9.19 19.16
CA VAL A 220 7.31 9.13 19.48
C VAL A 220 7.09 8.07 20.56
N LYS A 221 6.38 8.45 21.61
CA LYS A 221 5.96 7.49 22.62
C LYS A 221 4.76 6.68 22.10
N LYS A 222 4.74 5.39 22.41
CA LYS A 222 3.61 4.52 22.10
C LYS A 222 2.45 4.90 23.03
N ILE A 223 1.28 5.16 22.42
CA ILE A 223 0.06 5.43 23.17
C ILE A 223 -0.76 4.14 23.21
N GLU A 224 -0.94 3.59 24.43
CA GLU A 224 -1.82 2.46 24.64
C GLU A 224 -3.26 2.97 24.87
N SER A 225 -4.25 2.28 24.31
CA SER A 225 -5.64 2.54 24.60
C SER A 225 -5.97 2.05 26.02
N ASP A 226 -6.70 2.86 26.79
CA ASP A 226 -7.14 2.48 28.14
C ASP A 226 -8.30 1.47 28.06
N PRO A 227 -8.11 0.21 28.49
CA PRO A 227 -9.16 -0.80 28.44
C PRO A 227 -10.40 -0.48 29.29
N ALA A 228 -10.27 0.38 30.31
CA ALA A 228 -11.40 0.78 31.14
C ALA A 228 -12.54 1.46 30.37
N HIS A 229 -12.22 2.02 29.19
CA HIS A 229 -13.21 2.67 28.33
C HIS A 229 -13.87 1.74 27.30
N TYR A 230 -13.50 0.46 27.26
CA TYR A 230 -14.13 -0.50 26.36
C TYR A 230 -15.37 -1.11 27.04
N SER A 231 -16.53 -0.53 26.80
CA SER A 231 -17.79 -0.94 27.45
C SER A 231 -18.68 -1.85 26.61
N LYS A 232 -18.34 -2.03 25.34
CA LYS A 232 -19.16 -2.78 24.39
C LYS A 232 -18.32 -3.72 23.55
N GLU A 233 -18.83 -4.92 23.30
CA GLU A 233 -18.29 -5.82 22.30
C GLU A 233 -19.12 -5.74 21.02
N VAL A 234 -18.47 -5.49 19.87
CA VAL A 234 -19.11 -5.51 18.57
C VAL A 234 -18.73 -6.78 17.84
N PHE A 235 -19.75 -7.52 17.40
CA PHE A 235 -19.56 -8.63 16.49
C PHE A 235 -19.24 -8.11 15.09
N THR A 236 -18.16 -8.60 14.52
CA THR A 236 -17.71 -8.18 13.21
C THR A 236 -17.11 -9.34 12.42
N ALA A 237 -17.06 -9.20 11.11
CA ALA A 237 -16.36 -10.10 10.24
C ALA A 237 -15.42 -9.29 9.34
N ARG A 238 -14.15 -9.71 9.27
CA ARG A 238 -13.20 -9.11 8.35
C ARG A 238 -13.56 -9.54 6.93
N SER A 239 -13.95 -8.59 6.09
CA SER A 239 -13.97 -8.81 4.65
C SER A 239 -12.53 -8.86 4.15
N GLY A 240 -12.00 -10.05 3.85
CA GLY A 240 -10.96 -10.12 2.85
C GLY A 240 -11.58 -9.84 1.49
N PHE A 241 -10.82 -9.49 0.46
CA PHE A 241 -11.28 -9.57 -0.91
C PHE A 241 -11.90 -10.95 -1.08
N ALA A 242 -13.23 -11.00 -1.06
CA ALA A 242 -13.91 -12.27 -1.24
C ALA A 242 -13.54 -12.81 -2.61
N PRO A 243 -13.19 -14.07 -2.77
CA PRO A 243 -13.11 -14.66 -4.09
C PRO A 243 -14.45 -14.41 -4.80
N SER A 244 -14.43 -14.34 -6.10
CA SER A 244 -15.57 -14.06 -7.01
C SER A 244 -16.87 -14.88 -6.77
N THR A 245 -16.89 -15.75 -5.81
CA THR A 245 -17.97 -16.69 -5.44
C THR A 245 -18.86 -16.22 -4.29
N GLY A 246 -18.62 -15.01 -3.72
CA GLY A 246 -19.47 -14.49 -2.63
C GLY A 246 -19.09 -15.01 -1.24
N TRP A 247 -19.71 -14.39 -0.21
CA TRP A 247 -19.58 -14.79 1.19
C TRP A 247 -20.40 -16.03 1.45
N THR A 248 -19.74 -17.10 1.91
CA THR A 248 -20.46 -18.18 2.58
C THR A 248 -20.23 -18.07 4.08
N PRO A 249 -21.24 -18.45 4.92
CA PRO A 249 -21.10 -18.40 6.38
C PRO A 249 -19.86 -19.13 6.90
N GLU A 250 -19.41 -20.17 6.20
CA GLU A 250 -18.25 -20.99 6.55
C GLU A 250 -16.92 -20.30 6.28
N LEU A 251 -16.88 -19.33 5.36
CA LEU A 251 -15.66 -18.58 4.98
C LEU A 251 -15.46 -17.32 5.84
N VAL A 252 -16.46 -16.94 6.65
CA VAL A 252 -16.44 -15.72 7.44
C VAL A 252 -15.93 -15.99 8.85
N LYS A 253 -14.68 -15.63 9.12
CA LYS A 253 -14.18 -15.60 10.49
C LYS A 253 -14.86 -14.46 11.25
N LYS A 254 -15.67 -14.81 12.26
CA LYS A 254 -16.33 -13.85 13.15
C LYS A 254 -15.40 -13.47 14.31
N TYR A 255 -15.49 -12.21 14.69
CA TYR A 255 -14.76 -11.64 15.83
C TYR A 255 -15.75 -10.96 16.76
N SER A 256 -15.49 -11.02 18.06
CA SER A 256 -16.07 -10.11 19.05
C SER A 256 -14.95 -9.20 19.52
N ILE A 257 -15.07 -7.90 19.28
CA ILE A 257 -14.00 -6.94 19.54
C ILE A 257 -14.48 -5.90 20.54
N PRO A 258 -13.74 -5.72 21.67
CA PRO A 258 -13.98 -4.63 22.59
C PRO A 258 -13.95 -3.29 21.85
N THR A 259 -14.98 -2.48 22.03
CA THR A 259 -15.18 -1.25 21.27
C THR A 259 -15.46 -0.10 22.20
N ARG A 260 -14.71 0.98 22.04
CA ARG A 260 -14.84 2.23 22.78
C ARG A 260 -15.77 3.18 22.03
N THR A 261 -16.67 3.82 22.77
CA THR A 261 -17.55 4.87 22.25
C THR A 261 -17.44 6.13 23.09
N TYR A 262 -17.97 7.24 22.62
CA TYR A 262 -18.04 8.50 23.38
C TYR A 262 -18.74 8.29 24.73
N ALA A 263 -19.87 7.59 24.74
CA ALA A 263 -20.62 7.27 25.95
C ALA A 263 -19.87 6.37 26.93
N SER A 264 -18.83 5.64 26.50
CA SER A 264 -17.99 4.82 27.38
C SER A 264 -16.85 5.59 28.06
N MET A 265 -16.66 6.86 27.70
CA MET A 265 -15.60 7.71 28.26
C MET A 265 -16.08 8.37 29.55
N ASP A 266 -16.03 7.64 30.65
CA ASP A 266 -16.49 8.09 31.99
C ASP A 266 -15.54 9.08 32.66
N ASP A 267 -14.34 9.27 32.17
CA ASP A 267 -13.35 10.22 32.65
C ASP A 267 -13.34 11.57 31.92
N LEU A 268 -14.30 11.79 31.00
CA LEU A 268 -14.44 13.08 30.32
C LEU A 268 -14.67 14.23 31.32
N GLY A 269 -13.97 15.33 31.11
CA GLY A 269 -14.00 16.48 32.04
C GLY A 269 -13.08 16.34 33.24
N LYS A 270 -12.48 15.18 33.52
CA LYS A 270 -11.54 14.97 34.60
C LYS A 270 -10.24 15.76 34.45
N TYR A 271 -9.81 15.98 33.22
CA TYR A 271 -8.53 16.59 32.87
C TYR A 271 -8.67 18.00 32.29
N THR A 272 -9.82 18.36 31.74
CA THR A 272 -10.08 19.64 31.08
C THR A 272 -11.48 20.14 31.37
N ASP A 273 -11.75 21.44 31.14
CA ASP A 273 -13.09 22.01 31.18
C ASP A 273 -13.88 21.53 29.96
N TYR A 274 -14.72 20.53 30.17
CA TYR A 274 -15.47 19.86 29.11
C TYR A 274 -16.75 20.60 28.67
N ASP A 275 -17.23 21.53 29.50
CA ASP A 275 -18.50 22.25 29.30
C ASP A 275 -18.33 23.56 28.52
N ARG A 276 -17.09 23.97 28.22
CA ARG A 276 -16.83 25.20 27.46
C ARG A 276 -17.46 25.11 26.05
N GLU A 277 -18.29 26.10 25.69
CA GLU A 277 -18.89 26.22 24.37
C GLU A 277 -17.80 26.31 23.28
N GLN A 278 -17.94 25.51 22.22
CA GLN A 278 -17.07 25.53 21.06
C GLN A 278 -17.77 26.21 19.91
N LYS A 279 -17.14 27.23 19.32
CA LYS A 279 -17.60 27.92 18.12
C LYS A 279 -16.65 27.67 16.98
N PHE A 280 -17.21 27.45 15.82
CA PHE A 280 -16.44 27.22 14.60
C PHE A 280 -16.69 28.36 13.61
N ASP A 281 -15.64 28.72 12.89
CA ASP A 281 -15.74 29.65 11.79
C ASP A 281 -16.30 28.97 10.50
N GLU A 282 -16.31 29.73 9.43
CA GLU A 282 -16.82 29.24 8.14
C GLU A 282 -16.00 28.08 7.55
N PHE A 283 -14.71 27.98 7.83
CA PHE A 283 -13.80 26.91 7.40
C PHE A 283 -13.77 25.71 8.36
N GLY A 284 -14.41 25.83 9.51
CA GLY A 284 -14.48 24.78 10.54
C GLY A 284 -13.34 24.82 11.56
N GLY A 285 -12.58 25.91 11.60
CA GLY A 285 -11.59 26.21 12.64
C GLY A 285 -12.23 26.56 13.96
N LEU A 286 -11.55 26.22 15.07
CA LEU A 286 -12.01 26.56 16.41
C LEU A 286 -11.75 28.05 16.70
N MET A 287 -12.80 28.84 16.84
CA MET A 287 -12.74 30.28 17.17
C MET A 287 -12.30 30.49 18.62
N ASP A 288 -11.02 30.36 18.85
CA ASP A 288 -10.35 30.64 20.12
C ASP A 288 -9.14 31.55 19.85
N ASP A 289 -9.29 32.85 20.09
CA ASP A 289 -8.25 33.83 19.80
C ASP A 289 -6.94 33.58 20.57
N SER A 290 -6.97 32.84 21.68
CA SER A 290 -5.76 32.43 22.42
C SER A 290 -4.94 31.38 21.67
N ARG A 291 -5.51 30.71 20.68
CA ARG A 291 -4.90 29.68 19.84
C ARG A 291 -4.73 30.13 18.39
N ARG A 292 -5.09 31.38 18.11
CA ARG A 292 -5.03 31.90 16.74
C ARG A 292 -3.59 32.08 16.30
N GLU A 293 -3.29 31.56 15.14
CA GLU A 293 -1.98 31.59 14.50
C GLU A 293 -1.92 32.65 13.40
N GLU A 294 -0.85 32.66 12.62
CA GLU A 294 -0.67 33.56 11.49
C GLU A 294 -1.81 33.39 10.47
N VAL A 295 -2.46 34.49 10.12
CA VAL A 295 -3.49 34.53 9.05
C VAL A 295 -2.80 34.56 7.70
N ARG A 296 -2.91 33.47 6.93
CA ARG A 296 -2.29 33.34 5.60
C ARG A 296 -3.28 33.45 4.43
N GLY A 297 -4.58 33.38 4.72
CA GLY A 297 -5.61 33.33 3.68
C GLY A 297 -5.76 31.96 3.01
N PHE A 298 -4.95 30.97 3.40
CA PHE A 298 -4.95 29.60 2.91
C PHE A 298 -4.69 28.64 4.03
N PHE A 299 -5.10 27.38 3.86
CA PHE A 299 -4.78 26.32 4.84
C PHE A 299 -3.30 25.99 4.85
N TYR A 300 -2.74 25.75 6.02
CA TYR A 300 -1.38 25.26 6.19
C TYR A 300 -1.25 24.38 7.42
N SER A 301 -0.19 23.59 7.50
CA SER A 301 0.08 22.76 8.66
C SER A 301 1.10 23.40 9.60
N LYS A 302 0.91 23.21 10.91
CA LYS A 302 1.81 23.69 11.96
C LYS A 302 1.85 22.74 13.15
N LYS A 303 3.02 22.55 13.74
CA LYS A 303 3.20 21.79 14.98
C LYS A 303 3.16 22.76 16.16
N ILE A 304 2.18 22.58 17.06
CA ILE A 304 1.98 23.44 18.24
C ILE A 304 1.98 22.53 19.46
N ASN A 305 2.86 22.82 20.45
CA ASN A 305 2.98 22.03 21.66
C ASN A 305 3.11 20.51 21.44
N GLY A 306 3.86 20.14 20.39
CA GLY A 306 4.12 18.75 20.04
C GLY A 306 3.00 18.05 19.23
N ARG A 307 1.83 18.70 19.04
CA ARG A 307 0.73 18.22 18.20
C ARG A 307 0.73 18.93 16.85
N TRP A 308 0.52 18.17 15.76
CA TRP A 308 0.27 18.73 14.45
C TRP A 308 -1.17 19.25 14.34
N TRP A 309 -1.32 20.36 13.65
CA TRP A 309 -2.59 20.99 13.34
C TRP A 309 -2.62 21.41 11.86
N VAL A 310 -3.81 21.41 11.29
CA VAL A 310 -4.12 22.22 10.14
C VAL A 310 -4.58 23.56 10.67
N ILE A 311 -4.07 24.66 10.13
CA ILE A 311 -4.50 26.02 10.40
C ILE A 311 -5.29 26.50 9.20
N ASP A 312 -6.47 27.04 9.45
CA ASP A 312 -7.36 27.52 8.40
C ASP A 312 -6.97 28.90 7.85
N PRO A 313 -7.64 29.39 6.79
CA PRO A 313 -7.34 30.69 6.20
C PRO A 313 -7.43 31.89 7.15
N LEU A 314 -8.22 31.81 8.21
CA LEU A 314 -8.39 32.85 9.23
C LEU A 314 -7.40 32.71 10.42
N GLY A 315 -6.57 31.67 10.42
CA GLY A 315 -5.55 31.43 11.41
C GLY A 315 -6.00 30.56 12.60
N TYR A 316 -7.16 29.94 12.55
CA TYR A 316 -7.64 29.07 13.62
C TYR A 316 -7.22 27.62 13.43
N PRO A 317 -6.89 26.91 14.52
CA PRO A 317 -6.69 25.47 14.46
C PRO A 317 -7.93 24.74 13.96
N CYS A 318 -7.78 23.95 12.92
CA CYS A 318 -8.81 23.17 12.28
C CYS A 318 -8.48 21.69 12.35
N TYR A 319 -9.42 20.84 12.80
CA TYR A 319 -9.31 19.40 12.73
C TYR A 319 -10.24 18.87 11.65
N ILE A 320 -9.71 18.14 10.70
CA ILE A 320 -10.42 17.74 9.48
C ILE A 320 -11.38 16.59 9.82
N ARG A 321 -12.67 16.81 9.55
CA ARG A 321 -13.76 15.84 9.64
C ARG A 321 -14.44 15.85 8.30
N SER A 322 -14.00 14.96 7.42
CA SER A 322 -14.38 15.01 6.01
C SER A 322 -15.29 13.86 5.62
N MET A 323 -16.11 14.13 4.62
CA MET A 323 -16.93 13.14 3.91
C MET A 323 -16.41 12.96 2.49
N HIS A 324 -16.08 11.71 2.14
CA HIS A 324 -15.58 11.35 0.82
C HIS A 324 -16.74 11.14 -0.18
N SER A 325 -16.51 11.50 -1.43
CA SER A 325 -17.42 11.27 -2.57
C SER A 325 -18.85 11.82 -2.35
N VAL A 326 -18.95 13.08 -1.89
CA VAL A 326 -20.27 13.72 -1.76
C VAL A 326 -20.80 14.10 -3.13
N LYS A 327 -21.59 13.21 -3.70
CA LYS A 327 -22.18 13.32 -5.04
C LYS A 327 -23.63 12.83 -5.00
N PRO A 328 -24.50 13.30 -5.94
CA PRO A 328 -25.88 12.82 -6.02
C PRO A 328 -25.96 11.36 -6.51
N CYS A 329 -24.86 10.81 -7.02
CA CYS A 329 -24.76 9.42 -7.43
C CYS A 329 -23.31 8.91 -7.35
N TYR A 330 -23.15 7.62 -7.19
CA TYR A 330 -21.87 6.92 -7.32
C TYR A 330 -21.83 6.15 -8.64
N LEU A 331 -20.70 6.16 -9.33
CA LEU A 331 -20.50 5.52 -10.63
C LEU A 331 -21.57 5.89 -11.69
N ASP A 332 -21.98 7.15 -11.71
CA ASP A 332 -22.97 7.70 -12.64
C ASP A 332 -24.32 6.95 -12.62
N SER A 333 -24.76 6.49 -11.43
CA SER A 333 -26.04 5.81 -11.27
C SER A 333 -27.23 6.72 -11.60
N PRO A 334 -28.01 6.42 -12.64
CA PRO A 334 -29.20 7.20 -12.96
C PRO A 334 -30.30 7.03 -11.89
N ASN A 335 -30.34 5.87 -11.21
CA ASN A 335 -31.30 5.61 -10.16
C ASN A 335 -31.08 6.56 -8.98
N GLN A 336 -29.83 6.72 -8.56
CA GLN A 336 -29.46 7.59 -7.44
C GLN A 336 -29.67 9.06 -7.79
N THR A 337 -29.30 9.48 -9.00
CA THR A 337 -29.55 10.85 -9.48
C THR A 337 -31.06 11.17 -9.50
N ASN A 338 -31.87 10.26 -10.02
CA ASN A 338 -33.33 10.42 -10.02
C ASN A 338 -33.88 10.45 -8.59
N ALA A 339 -33.38 9.62 -7.68
CA ALA A 339 -33.80 9.63 -6.28
C ALA A 339 -33.47 10.95 -5.58
N ALA A 340 -32.31 11.56 -5.88
CA ALA A 340 -31.97 12.89 -5.40
C ALA A 340 -33.00 13.94 -5.86
N VAL A 341 -33.31 13.97 -7.15
CA VAL A 341 -34.30 14.90 -7.70
C VAL A 341 -35.69 14.68 -7.12
N VAL A 342 -36.11 13.42 -6.99
CA VAL A 342 -37.43 13.09 -6.38
C VAL A 342 -37.50 13.54 -4.92
N ARG A 343 -36.43 13.30 -4.15
CA ARG A 343 -36.42 13.64 -2.72
C ARG A 343 -36.27 15.12 -2.43
N PHE A 344 -35.47 15.83 -3.19
CA PHE A 344 -35.09 17.22 -2.90
C PHE A 344 -35.67 18.24 -3.86
N GLY A 345 -36.28 17.82 -4.99
CA GLY A 345 -36.83 18.68 -6.02
C GLY A 345 -35.87 19.02 -7.16
N SER A 346 -34.57 19.19 -6.88
CA SER A 346 -33.53 19.41 -7.88
C SER A 346 -32.16 18.99 -7.32
N LEU A 347 -31.12 18.96 -8.16
CA LEU A 347 -29.76 18.68 -7.72
C LEU A 347 -29.16 19.86 -6.93
N GLU A 348 -29.53 21.08 -7.23
CA GLU A 348 -29.17 22.27 -6.47
C GLU A 348 -29.77 22.22 -5.05
N ALA A 349 -31.06 21.86 -4.93
CA ALA A 349 -31.69 21.67 -3.63
C ALA A 349 -31.13 20.50 -2.84
N TRP A 350 -30.72 19.42 -3.54
CA TRP A 350 -29.95 18.34 -2.94
C TRP A 350 -28.63 18.84 -2.37
N ALA A 351 -27.86 19.62 -3.14
CA ALA A 351 -26.55 20.13 -2.71
C ALA A 351 -26.70 21.05 -1.49
N GLU A 352 -27.68 21.99 -1.52
CA GLU A 352 -27.96 22.91 -0.42
C GLU A 352 -28.31 22.17 0.87
N LYS A 353 -29.28 21.21 0.79
CA LYS A 353 -29.70 20.45 1.97
C LYS A 353 -28.61 19.51 2.47
N THR A 354 -27.85 18.91 1.57
CA THR A 354 -26.73 18.02 1.94
C THR A 354 -25.63 18.80 2.65
N ALA A 355 -25.27 19.98 2.15
CA ALA A 355 -24.28 20.85 2.79
C ALA A 355 -24.73 21.29 4.20
N ASP A 356 -26.01 21.65 4.36
CA ASP A 356 -26.60 21.99 5.64
C ASP A 356 -26.53 20.83 6.64
N LEU A 357 -26.94 19.62 6.23
CA LEU A 357 -26.86 18.41 7.07
C LEU A 357 -25.41 18.08 7.46
N LEU A 358 -24.51 18.04 6.49
CA LEU A 358 -23.12 17.71 6.77
C LEU A 358 -22.47 18.70 7.74
N LYS A 359 -22.63 20.00 7.49
CA LYS A 359 -21.96 21.06 8.25
C LYS A 359 -22.61 21.29 9.62
N ASN A 360 -23.92 21.48 9.66
CA ASN A 360 -24.64 21.99 10.82
C ASN A 360 -25.26 20.91 11.73
N GLU A 361 -25.62 19.74 11.16
CA GLU A 361 -26.23 18.66 11.94
C GLU A 361 -25.23 17.53 12.24
N TRP A 362 -24.35 17.16 11.30
CA TRP A 362 -23.41 16.06 11.45
C TRP A 362 -21.96 16.51 11.71
N TYR A 363 -21.72 17.83 11.71
CA TYR A 363 -20.46 18.50 12.06
C TYR A 363 -19.24 18.06 11.25
N PHE A 364 -19.44 17.69 9.97
CA PHE A 364 -18.35 17.59 9.00
C PHE A 364 -17.97 18.99 8.52
N ASN A 365 -16.70 19.22 8.28
CA ASN A 365 -16.21 20.54 7.86
C ASN A 365 -15.50 20.55 6.50
N ILE A 366 -15.18 19.41 5.93
CA ILE A 366 -14.48 19.27 4.64
C ILE A 366 -15.21 18.26 3.76
N SER A 367 -15.08 18.40 2.45
CA SER A 367 -15.47 17.41 1.45
C SER A 367 -14.32 17.18 0.46
N ASP A 368 -14.42 16.17 -0.40
CA ASP A 368 -13.49 15.96 -1.52
C ASP A 368 -14.10 16.32 -2.87
N THR A 369 -15.27 16.92 -2.87
CA THR A 369 -16.02 17.31 -4.07
C THR A 369 -16.52 18.75 -4.00
N GLU A 370 -16.78 19.34 -5.15
CA GLU A 370 -17.23 20.72 -5.31
C GLU A 370 -18.74 20.91 -5.08
N PHE A 371 -19.46 19.90 -4.55
CA PHE A 371 -20.92 19.89 -4.45
C PHE A 371 -21.51 21.09 -3.72
N ALA A 372 -20.79 21.60 -2.71
CA ALA A 372 -21.25 22.71 -1.85
C ALA A 372 -20.73 24.09 -2.28
N GLU A 373 -20.03 24.21 -3.40
CA GLU A 373 -19.37 25.46 -3.82
C GLU A 373 -20.33 26.64 -3.94
N ASN A 374 -21.54 26.40 -4.45
CA ASN A 374 -22.55 27.40 -4.68
C ASN A 374 -23.69 27.36 -3.66
N THR A 375 -23.48 26.78 -2.49
CA THR A 375 -24.46 26.69 -1.41
C THR A 375 -24.18 27.72 -0.33
N ALA A 376 -25.20 28.04 0.47
CA ALA A 376 -25.05 28.90 1.65
C ALA A 376 -24.13 28.29 2.72
N ASN A 377 -24.04 26.97 2.74
CA ASN A 377 -23.17 26.21 3.62
C ASN A 377 -21.92 25.67 2.87
N ARG A 378 -21.25 26.53 2.12
CA ARG A 378 -20.00 26.17 1.43
C ARG A 378 -19.04 25.44 2.37
N MET A 379 -18.43 24.38 1.89
CA MET A 379 -17.46 23.58 2.62
C MET A 379 -16.10 23.64 1.93
N PRO A 380 -15.00 23.75 2.67
CA PRO A 380 -13.68 23.56 2.11
C PRO A 380 -13.53 22.16 1.49
N MET A 381 -12.63 22.03 0.51
CA MET A 381 -12.46 20.77 -0.19
C MET A 381 -11.00 20.32 -0.26
N GLN A 382 -10.80 19.01 -0.16
CA GLN A 382 -9.57 18.33 -0.58
C GLN A 382 -9.72 17.93 -2.04
N LYS A 383 -8.89 18.50 -2.91
CA LYS A 383 -9.03 18.27 -4.35
C LYS A 383 -8.11 17.18 -4.87
N SER A 384 -8.67 16.23 -5.63
CA SER A 384 -7.86 15.28 -6.39
C SER A 384 -7.40 15.90 -7.71
N THR A 385 -6.12 15.70 -8.06
CA THR A 385 -5.57 16.14 -9.33
C THR A 385 -5.87 15.18 -10.48
N GLY A 386 -6.53 14.06 -10.20
CA GLY A 386 -6.80 13.01 -11.19
C GLY A 386 -5.57 12.18 -11.58
N GLY A 387 -4.54 12.14 -10.71
CA GLY A 387 -3.37 11.27 -10.81
C GLY A 387 -2.27 11.78 -11.74
N PHE A 388 -1.06 11.97 -11.24
CA PHE A 388 0.14 12.30 -12.01
C PHE A 388 0.80 11.03 -12.58
N ALA A 389 1.23 10.11 -11.70
CA ALA A 389 1.85 8.87 -12.13
C ALA A 389 0.84 7.96 -12.86
N ALA A 390 -0.40 7.88 -12.36
CA ALA A 390 -1.49 7.15 -13.01
C ALA A 390 -1.81 7.73 -14.40
N GLY A 391 -1.97 9.06 -14.50
CA GLY A 391 -2.26 9.73 -15.76
C GLY A 391 -1.15 9.58 -16.80
N TYR A 392 0.11 9.63 -16.38
CA TYR A 392 1.24 9.38 -17.27
C TYR A 392 1.27 7.94 -17.75
N GLY A 393 1.00 6.99 -16.86
CA GLY A 393 0.87 5.58 -17.23
C GLY A 393 -0.18 5.35 -18.31
N LEU A 394 -1.34 6.00 -18.24
CA LEU A 394 -2.38 5.93 -19.27
C LEU A 394 -1.90 6.51 -20.61
N ARG A 395 -1.18 7.64 -20.60
CA ARG A 395 -0.64 8.26 -21.81
C ARG A 395 0.30 7.34 -22.58
N ILE A 396 1.12 6.56 -21.88
CA ILE A 396 2.08 5.63 -22.52
C ILE A 396 1.53 4.21 -22.73
N GLY A 397 0.22 4.02 -22.53
CA GLY A 397 -0.47 2.77 -22.84
C GLY A 397 -0.29 1.67 -21.79
N SER A 398 0.08 2.02 -20.54
CA SER A 398 0.05 1.07 -19.45
C SER A 398 -1.40 0.81 -18.99
N ASN A 399 -1.68 -0.41 -18.52
CA ASN A 399 -3.01 -0.78 -17.99
C ASN A 399 -3.22 -0.12 -16.60
N CYS A 400 -3.62 1.13 -16.63
CA CYS A 400 -4.00 1.86 -15.42
C CYS A 400 -5.51 1.80 -15.24
N SER A 401 -6.02 1.30 -14.12
CA SER A 401 -7.43 1.39 -13.78
C SER A 401 -7.69 2.58 -12.87
N ASP A 402 -8.79 3.28 -13.12
CA ASP A 402 -9.22 4.43 -12.32
C ASP A 402 -9.65 3.97 -10.92
N GLY A 403 -8.78 4.09 -9.95
CA GLY A 403 -9.22 3.99 -8.57
C GLY A 403 -8.86 2.72 -7.81
N GLY A 404 -7.62 2.50 -7.57
CA GLY A 404 -7.13 1.52 -6.60
C GLY A 404 -6.38 0.35 -7.19
N SER A 405 -5.32 -0.07 -6.52
CA SER A 405 -4.43 -1.22 -6.80
C SER A 405 -4.07 -1.43 -8.28
N THR A 406 -3.46 -0.45 -8.87
CA THR A 406 -3.26 -0.34 -10.29
C THR A 406 -1.99 -1.01 -10.78
N ARG A 407 -2.10 -1.68 -11.91
CA ARG A 407 -0.96 -2.15 -12.69
C ARG A 407 -0.53 -1.02 -13.62
N PHE A 408 0.51 -0.29 -13.23
CA PHE A 408 0.93 0.94 -13.92
C PHE A 408 1.72 0.70 -15.19
N SER A 409 2.46 -0.37 -15.25
CA SER A 409 3.28 -0.71 -16.38
C SER A 409 3.56 -2.19 -16.37
N GLU A 410 4.37 -2.62 -17.33
CA GLU A 410 5.05 -3.90 -17.25
C GLU A 410 5.69 -4.06 -15.85
N ASN A 411 5.53 -5.20 -15.21
CA ASN A 411 6.07 -5.51 -13.88
C ASN A 411 5.55 -4.61 -12.73
N ASN A 412 4.42 -3.91 -12.89
CA ASN A 412 3.86 -3.06 -11.82
C ASN A 412 4.83 -1.96 -11.35
N THR A 413 5.51 -1.30 -12.28
CA THR A 413 6.41 -0.17 -12.03
C THR A 413 5.76 1.17 -12.40
N MET A 414 6.18 2.25 -11.76
CA MET A 414 5.83 3.61 -12.13
C MET A 414 6.89 4.19 -13.06
N ASN A 415 6.52 4.80 -14.20
CA ASN A 415 7.47 5.39 -15.15
C ASN A 415 7.96 6.78 -14.73
N VAL A 416 8.22 6.98 -13.45
CA VAL A 416 8.65 8.27 -12.86
C VAL A 416 10.07 8.68 -13.27
N PHE A 417 10.84 7.74 -13.80
CA PHE A 417 12.20 8.00 -14.29
C PHE A 417 12.24 8.45 -15.74
N ASP A 418 11.14 8.32 -16.48
CA ASP A 418 11.06 8.88 -17.82
C ASP A 418 11.15 10.40 -17.76
N PRO A 419 12.07 11.07 -18.52
CA PRO A 419 12.16 12.53 -18.55
C PRO A 419 10.85 13.22 -18.94
N ASP A 420 10.06 12.60 -19.83
CA ASP A 420 8.75 13.10 -20.24
C ASP A 420 7.73 13.16 -19.10
N PHE A 421 7.93 12.40 -18.03
CA PHE A 421 7.10 12.49 -16.82
C PHE A 421 7.17 13.87 -16.17
N VAL A 422 8.33 14.54 -16.25
CA VAL A 422 8.51 15.91 -15.73
C VAL A 422 7.66 16.89 -16.55
N THR A 423 7.74 16.81 -17.88
CA THR A 423 6.96 17.67 -18.79
C THR A 423 5.46 17.41 -18.62
N PHE A 424 5.05 16.15 -18.58
CA PHE A 424 3.66 15.78 -18.34
C PHE A 424 3.13 16.31 -17.00
N SER A 425 3.93 16.21 -15.95
CA SER A 425 3.53 16.68 -14.62
C SER A 425 3.38 18.19 -14.59
N ASP A 426 4.28 18.92 -15.23
CA ASP A 426 4.20 20.38 -15.36
C ASP A 426 2.95 20.80 -16.15
N GLU A 427 2.71 20.22 -17.32
CA GLU A 427 1.51 20.46 -18.13
C GLU A 427 0.22 20.16 -17.34
N LYS A 428 0.17 19.05 -16.63
CA LYS A 428 -0.98 18.66 -15.82
C LYS A 428 -1.25 19.65 -14.68
N ALA A 429 -0.20 20.13 -14.03
CA ALA A 429 -0.32 21.05 -12.91
C ALA A 429 -0.83 22.44 -13.32
N THR A 430 -0.76 22.84 -14.61
CA THR A 430 -1.35 24.10 -15.08
C THR A 430 -2.86 24.21 -14.78
N LEU A 431 -3.57 23.08 -14.67
CA LEU A 431 -4.98 23.05 -14.32
C LEU A 431 -5.26 23.61 -12.91
N LEU A 432 -4.25 23.66 -12.05
CA LEU A 432 -4.39 24.16 -10.67
C LEU A 432 -4.42 25.69 -10.63
N GLU A 433 -3.84 26.36 -11.62
CA GLU A 433 -3.78 27.84 -11.68
C GLU A 433 -5.15 28.51 -11.59
N ALA A 434 -6.18 27.85 -12.14
CA ALA A 434 -7.55 28.36 -12.11
C ALA A 434 -8.14 28.48 -10.68
N ARG A 435 -7.54 27.79 -9.72
CA ARG A 435 -8.02 27.72 -8.33
C ARG A 435 -6.98 28.16 -7.29
N ARG A 436 -5.79 28.58 -7.71
CA ARG A 436 -4.69 28.88 -6.79
C ARG A 436 -4.97 29.98 -5.76
N ASP A 437 -5.97 30.83 -6.02
CA ASP A 437 -6.37 31.93 -5.14
C ASP A 437 -7.68 31.63 -4.37
N ASP A 438 -8.20 30.39 -4.43
CA ASP A 438 -9.45 30.00 -3.75
C ASP A 438 -9.17 29.52 -2.31
N PRO A 439 -9.47 30.30 -1.26
CA PRO A 439 -9.18 29.93 0.13
C PRO A 439 -9.95 28.69 0.63
N TRP A 440 -10.92 28.22 -0.14
CA TRP A 440 -11.72 27.04 0.20
C TRP A 440 -11.08 25.71 -0.22
N ILE A 441 -9.88 25.72 -0.77
CA ILE A 441 -9.12 24.51 -1.05
C ILE A 441 -8.20 24.20 0.12
N LEU A 442 -8.37 23.03 0.73
CA LEU A 442 -7.48 22.49 1.77
C LEU A 442 -6.11 22.14 1.19
N GLY A 443 -6.11 21.52 0.04
CA GLY A 443 -4.91 21.06 -0.64
C GLY A 443 -5.21 20.00 -1.70
N TYR A 444 -4.13 19.52 -2.32
CA TYR A 444 -4.19 18.60 -3.46
C TYR A 444 -3.66 17.22 -3.11
N THR A 445 -4.46 16.17 -3.43
CA THR A 445 -3.95 14.82 -3.53
C THR A 445 -3.50 14.54 -4.96
N SER A 446 -2.29 13.98 -5.11
CA SER A 446 -1.66 13.80 -6.41
C SER A 446 -2.10 12.53 -7.14
N ASP A 447 -2.25 11.43 -6.41
CA ASP A 447 -2.63 10.12 -6.92
C ASP A 447 -3.38 9.31 -5.84
N ASN A 448 -3.76 8.06 -6.15
CA ASN A 448 -4.38 7.14 -5.22
C ASN A 448 -3.74 5.75 -5.28
N GLU A 449 -3.34 5.21 -4.12
CA GLU A 449 -2.92 3.82 -3.93
C GLU A 449 -1.84 3.34 -4.92
N LEU A 450 -0.84 4.18 -5.18
CA LEU A 450 0.28 3.86 -6.06
C LEU A 450 1.04 2.60 -5.61
N PRO A 451 1.65 1.84 -6.53
CA PRO A 451 2.40 0.62 -6.22
C PRO A 451 3.50 0.84 -5.18
N MET A 452 3.56 -0.04 -4.18
CA MET A 452 4.53 0.05 -3.09
C MET A 452 5.04 -1.32 -2.66
N ASN A 453 5.04 -2.30 -3.57
CA ASN A 453 5.42 -3.65 -3.20
C ASN A 453 6.92 -3.77 -2.93
N ILE A 454 7.28 -4.79 -2.14
CA ILE A 454 8.65 -5.06 -1.76
C ILE A 454 9.54 -5.50 -2.95
N ASN A 455 8.93 -5.98 -4.03
CA ASN A 455 9.66 -6.43 -5.22
C ASN A 455 10.01 -5.28 -6.17
N MET A 456 9.79 -4.04 -5.79
CA MET A 456 9.98 -2.88 -6.67
C MET A 456 11.37 -2.85 -7.31
N LEU A 457 12.45 -3.08 -6.54
CA LEU A 457 13.80 -3.16 -7.11
C LEU A 457 13.90 -4.20 -8.23
N PHE A 458 13.44 -5.44 -7.98
CA PHE A 458 13.49 -6.51 -8.97
C PHE A 458 12.62 -6.22 -10.18
N ASN A 459 11.46 -5.60 -9.98
CA ASN A 459 10.55 -5.21 -11.06
C ASN A 459 11.21 -4.23 -12.02
N TYR A 460 11.96 -3.26 -11.51
CA TYR A 460 12.69 -2.28 -12.33
C TYR A 460 13.93 -2.89 -13.01
N LEU A 461 14.70 -3.73 -12.30
CA LEU A 461 15.88 -4.39 -12.86
C LEU A 461 15.54 -5.34 -14.03
N THR A 462 14.29 -5.81 -14.12
CA THR A 462 13.84 -6.80 -15.11
C THR A 462 12.95 -6.20 -16.19
N LEU A 463 12.84 -4.86 -16.25
CA LEU A 463 12.11 -4.20 -17.32
C LEU A 463 12.72 -4.54 -18.68
N ASP A 464 11.85 -4.74 -19.67
CA ASP A 464 12.27 -4.91 -21.06
C ASP A 464 12.82 -3.58 -21.62
N HIS A 465 14.13 -3.42 -21.53
CA HIS A 465 14.85 -2.23 -22.00
C HIS A 465 14.81 -2.02 -23.50
N THR A 466 14.41 -3.02 -24.30
CA THR A 466 14.22 -2.86 -25.75
C THR A 466 13.05 -1.93 -26.07
N LYS A 467 12.10 -1.80 -25.12
CA LYS A 467 10.99 -0.84 -25.20
C LYS A 467 11.46 0.55 -24.78
N PRO A 468 11.34 1.58 -25.65
CA PRO A 468 11.83 2.92 -25.35
C PRO A 468 11.38 3.48 -24.00
N MET A 469 10.09 3.27 -23.64
CA MET A 469 9.48 3.72 -22.40
C MET A 469 10.14 3.16 -21.11
N ASN A 470 10.82 2.02 -21.22
CA ASN A 470 11.45 1.36 -20.07
C ASN A 470 12.92 1.73 -19.87
N ARG A 471 13.58 2.30 -20.89
CA ARG A 471 15.04 2.51 -20.90
C ARG A 471 15.55 3.33 -19.74
N TYR A 472 14.90 4.45 -19.45
CA TYR A 472 15.27 5.33 -18.35
C TYR A 472 15.07 4.68 -16.98
N SER A 473 13.94 3.99 -16.80
CA SER A 473 13.64 3.26 -15.55
C SER A 473 14.63 2.11 -15.31
N TYR A 474 14.95 1.35 -16.37
CA TYR A 474 15.97 0.30 -16.33
C TYR A 474 17.35 0.86 -15.97
N ALA A 475 17.80 1.92 -16.68
CA ALA A 475 19.09 2.54 -16.43
C ALA A 475 19.20 3.14 -15.03
N ALA A 476 18.15 3.81 -14.54
CA ALA A 476 18.10 4.35 -13.18
C ALA A 476 18.26 3.25 -12.11
N ALA A 477 17.54 2.13 -12.25
CA ALA A 477 17.61 1.02 -11.31
C ALA A 477 18.98 0.36 -11.29
N TRP A 478 19.57 0.10 -12.45
CA TRP A 478 20.91 -0.50 -12.53
C TRP A 478 22.01 0.45 -12.08
N THR A 479 21.95 1.74 -12.43
CA THR A 479 22.88 2.74 -11.92
C THR A 479 22.82 2.80 -10.40
N TRP A 480 21.59 2.84 -9.84
CA TRP A 480 21.40 2.86 -8.40
C TRP A 480 22.03 1.63 -7.73
N LEU A 481 21.78 0.41 -8.26
CA LEU A 481 22.33 -0.83 -7.69
C LEU A 481 23.85 -0.89 -7.80
N ILE A 482 24.43 -0.52 -8.95
CA ILE A 482 25.89 -0.46 -9.17
C ILE A 482 26.53 0.46 -8.13
N ARG A 483 25.97 1.68 -7.98
CA ARG A 483 26.50 2.69 -7.06
C ARG A 483 26.35 2.28 -5.58
N MET A 484 25.23 1.65 -5.21
CA MET A 484 24.99 1.21 -3.84
C MET A 484 25.84 0.00 -3.44
N THR A 485 26.09 -0.92 -4.35
CA THR A 485 26.92 -2.09 -4.09
C THR A 485 28.41 -1.82 -4.27
N GLY A 486 28.81 -0.78 -5.00
CA GLY A 486 30.18 -0.50 -5.40
C GLY A 486 30.76 -1.53 -6.39
N LYS A 487 29.91 -2.30 -7.07
CA LYS A 487 30.30 -3.34 -8.04
C LYS A 487 29.85 -2.95 -9.44
N ASP A 488 30.73 -3.09 -10.43
CA ASP A 488 30.40 -2.81 -11.84
C ASP A 488 29.38 -3.79 -12.43
N GLU A 489 29.36 -5.01 -11.95
CA GLU A 489 28.44 -6.08 -12.35
C GLU A 489 27.82 -6.77 -11.11
N PRO A 490 26.90 -6.11 -10.39
CA PRO A 490 26.27 -6.69 -9.21
C PRO A 490 25.47 -7.95 -9.56
N GLN A 491 25.53 -8.93 -8.67
CA GLN A 491 24.83 -10.20 -8.76
C GLN A 491 23.69 -10.26 -7.75
N GLN A 492 22.81 -11.26 -7.85
CA GLN A 492 21.68 -11.43 -6.93
C GLN A 492 22.11 -11.46 -5.46
N GLN A 493 23.22 -12.12 -5.15
CA GLN A 493 23.74 -12.21 -3.79
C GLN A 493 24.28 -10.89 -3.22
N ASP A 494 24.47 -9.86 -4.06
CA ASP A 494 24.89 -8.53 -3.64
C ASP A 494 23.72 -7.66 -3.19
N ILE A 495 22.48 -8.11 -3.46
CA ILE A 495 21.26 -7.39 -3.10
C ILE A 495 20.89 -7.73 -1.66
N THR A 496 20.90 -6.73 -0.79
CA THR A 496 20.53 -6.86 0.62
C THR A 496 19.07 -6.44 0.87
N LYS A 497 18.56 -6.73 2.07
CA LYS A 497 17.25 -6.21 2.51
C LYS A 497 17.21 -4.69 2.50
N GLU A 498 18.27 -4.05 2.94
CA GLU A 498 18.43 -2.60 2.97
C GLU A 498 18.37 -2.02 1.56
N HIS A 499 18.99 -2.66 0.58
CA HIS A 499 18.90 -2.26 -0.83
C HIS A 499 17.45 -2.28 -1.32
N VAL A 500 16.69 -3.32 -1.04
CA VAL A 500 15.29 -3.45 -1.47
C VAL A 500 14.41 -2.36 -0.83
N GLU A 501 14.59 -2.12 0.47
CA GLU A 501 13.86 -1.09 1.20
C GLU A 501 14.23 0.32 0.72
N LEU A 502 15.51 0.60 0.55
CA LEU A 502 15.99 1.93 0.17
C LEU A 502 15.65 2.26 -1.29
N PHE A 503 15.64 1.26 -2.19
CA PHE A 503 15.24 1.49 -3.58
C PHE A 503 13.78 1.96 -3.70
N ARG A 504 12.88 1.46 -2.84
CA ARG A 504 11.52 2.01 -2.78
C ARG A 504 11.56 3.51 -2.47
N GLY A 505 12.41 3.91 -1.52
CA GLY A 505 12.64 5.33 -1.23
C GLY A 505 13.16 6.11 -2.44
N PHE A 506 14.06 5.54 -3.24
CA PHE A 506 14.59 6.17 -4.46
C PHE A 506 13.49 6.46 -5.50
N VAL A 507 12.62 5.48 -5.76
CA VAL A 507 11.49 5.65 -6.68
C VAL A 507 10.52 6.71 -6.17
N TRP A 508 10.20 6.68 -4.88
CA TRP A 508 9.25 7.61 -4.28
C TRP A 508 9.80 9.02 -4.11
N ASP A 509 11.11 9.17 -3.81
CA ASP A 509 11.77 10.48 -3.84
C ASP A 509 11.66 11.13 -5.22
N ARG A 510 11.89 10.36 -6.29
CA ARG A 510 11.72 10.87 -7.66
C ARG A 510 10.29 11.30 -7.93
N TYR A 511 9.31 10.47 -7.55
CA TYR A 511 7.91 10.80 -7.67
C TYR A 511 7.55 12.10 -6.93
N TYR A 512 7.88 12.19 -5.65
CA TYR A 512 7.59 13.38 -4.86
C TYR A 512 8.24 14.63 -5.46
N ASN A 513 9.52 14.55 -5.78
CA ASN A 513 10.25 15.69 -6.33
C ASN A 513 9.59 16.25 -7.59
N VAL A 514 9.26 15.39 -8.56
CA VAL A 514 8.65 15.82 -9.82
C VAL A 514 7.27 16.40 -9.57
N VAL A 515 6.42 15.67 -8.87
CA VAL A 515 5.01 16.05 -8.71
C VAL A 515 4.83 17.29 -7.83
N THR A 516 5.55 17.35 -6.70
CA THR A 516 5.43 18.52 -5.81
C THR A 516 6.04 19.78 -6.41
N THR A 517 7.12 19.64 -7.18
CA THR A 517 7.71 20.77 -7.92
C THR A 517 6.71 21.32 -8.93
N ALA A 518 6.06 20.44 -9.70
CA ALA A 518 5.03 20.84 -10.66
C ALA A 518 3.84 21.53 -9.96
N ILE A 519 3.30 20.94 -8.90
CA ILE A 519 2.18 21.54 -8.15
C ILE A 519 2.57 22.92 -7.63
N ARG A 520 3.68 23.04 -6.89
CA ARG A 520 4.08 24.31 -6.25
C ARG A 520 4.48 25.41 -7.25
N LYS A 521 4.89 25.05 -8.46
CA LYS A 521 5.15 26.01 -9.54
C LYS A 521 3.87 26.71 -10.00
N HIS A 522 2.77 25.97 -10.11
CA HIS A 522 1.49 26.44 -10.62
C HIS A 522 0.51 26.90 -9.52
N ASP A 523 0.65 26.31 -8.33
CA ASP A 523 -0.10 26.68 -7.15
C ASP A 523 0.79 26.66 -5.90
N PRO A 524 1.37 27.80 -5.52
CA PRO A 524 2.23 27.93 -4.34
C PRO A 524 1.45 28.08 -3.02
N ASN A 525 0.12 28.23 -3.06
CA ASN A 525 -0.69 28.62 -1.92
C ASN A 525 -1.27 27.42 -1.15
N HIS A 526 -1.62 26.34 -1.85
CA HIS A 526 -2.33 25.22 -1.24
C HIS A 526 -1.40 24.08 -0.83
N MET A 527 -1.82 23.34 0.19
CA MET A 527 -1.05 22.21 0.70
C MET A 527 -0.93 21.08 -0.33
N VAL A 528 0.25 20.48 -0.41
CA VAL A 528 0.48 19.26 -1.17
C VAL A 528 0.34 18.07 -0.22
N LEU A 529 -0.69 17.26 -0.44
CA LEU A 529 -1.09 16.17 0.44
C LEU A 529 -0.55 14.81 -0.02
N GLY A 530 0.16 14.79 -1.15
CA GLY A 530 0.72 13.59 -1.76
C GLY A 530 -0.34 12.65 -2.32
N THR A 531 0.07 11.41 -2.56
CA THR A 531 -0.88 10.33 -2.91
C THR A 531 -1.60 9.84 -1.66
N ARG A 532 -2.80 9.29 -1.81
CA ARG A 532 -3.45 8.56 -0.73
C ARG A 532 -2.83 7.16 -0.65
N PHE A 533 -2.06 6.93 0.41
CA PHE A 533 -1.36 5.67 0.60
C PHE A 533 -2.29 4.54 1.06
N LEU A 534 -1.94 3.30 0.75
CA LEU A 534 -2.51 2.14 1.46
C LEU A 534 -1.81 1.93 2.82
N THR A 535 -2.51 1.32 3.77
CA THR A 535 -2.03 0.99 5.12
C THR A 535 -0.62 0.35 5.18
N PRO A 536 -0.20 -0.52 4.23
CA PRO A 536 1.15 -1.09 4.22
C PRO A 536 2.30 -0.08 4.16
N VAL A 537 2.05 1.19 3.80
CA VAL A 537 3.08 2.26 3.80
C VAL A 537 3.79 2.40 5.15
N LYS A 538 3.12 2.12 6.26
CA LYS A 538 3.70 2.13 7.61
C LYS A 538 4.99 1.30 7.72
N ASN A 539 5.17 0.29 6.87
CA ASN A 539 6.34 -0.56 6.80
C ASN A 539 7.40 -0.07 5.80
N ALA A 540 7.10 0.96 5.01
CA ALA A 540 8.01 1.51 4.00
C ALA A 540 8.78 2.72 4.52
N GLU A 541 9.78 2.48 5.38
CA GLU A 541 10.49 3.53 6.10
C GLU A 541 11.01 4.64 5.19
N TRP A 542 11.72 4.31 4.13
CA TRP A 542 12.34 5.30 3.27
C TRP A 542 11.34 6.10 2.45
N VAL A 543 10.20 5.49 2.06
CA VAL A 543 9.10 6.20 1.41
C VAL A 543 8.55 7.30 2.32
N LEU A 544 8.33 6.96 3.60
CA LEU A 544 7.83 7.90 4.61
C LEU A 544 8.85 8.99 4.95
N ARG A 545 10.11 8.63 5.09
CA ARG A 545 11.19 9.60 5.41
C ARG A 545 11.38 10.59 4.28
N PHE A 546 11.34 10.16 3.03
CA PHE A 546 11.40 11.08 1.88
C PHE A 546 10.15 11.95 1.77
N ALA A 547 8.96 11.45 2.12
CA ALA A 547 7.74 12.25 2.11
C ALA A 547 7.87 13.55 2.92
N SER A 548 8.61 13.51 4.05
CA SER A 548 8.84 14.68 4.92
C SER A 548 9.60 15.83 4.24
N LEU A 549 10.27 15.58 3.13
CA LEU A 549 10.97 16.64 2.36
C LEU A 549 10.02 17.44 1.46
N TYR A 550 8.85 16.90 1.15
CA TYR A 550 8.03 17.38 0.04
C TYR A 550 6.60 17.72 0.40
N LEU A 551 6.00 16.98 1.34
CA LEU A 551 4.57 17.08 1.63
C LEU A 551 4.29 18.03 2.80
N ASP A 552 3.16 18.72 2.73
CA ASP A 552 2.62 19.55 3.82
C ASP A 552 1.76 18.73 4.79
N ALA A 553 1.17 17.64 4.29
CA ALA A 553 0.52 16.60 5.06
C ALA A 553 0.53 15.28 4.29
N MET A 554 0.43 14.17 4.99
CA MET A 554 0.36 12.84 4.40
C MET A 554 -1.07 12.28 4.52
N THR A 555 -1.51 11.56 3.49
CA THR A 555 -2.85 10.95 3.45
C THR A 555 -2.74 9.43 3.31
N ILE A 556 -3.63 8.69 4.01
CA ILE A 556 -3.59 7.24 4.06
C ILE A 556 -5.00 6.64 4.06
N ASN A 557 -5.24 5.65 3.18
CA ASN A 557 -6.43 4.83 3.18
C ASN A 557 -6.22 3.67 4.15
N TRP A 558 -7.02 3.62 5.24
CA TRP A 558 -6.78 2.72 6.36
C TRP A 558 -7.77 1.57 6.40
N TYR A 559 -7.31 0.39 6.01
CA TYR A 559 -8.12 -0.82 5.99
C TYR A 559 -7.47 -1.97 6.77
N GLY A 560 -8.25 -3.00 7.04
CA GLY A 560 -7.77 -4.24 7.62
C GLY A 560 -7.57 -4.26 9.13
N GLN A 561 -7.84 -3.15 9.83
CA GLN A 561 -7.79 -3.04 11.29
C GLN A 561 -9.10 -2.45 11.82
N TRP A 562 -9.55 -2.91 13.00
CA TRP A 562 -10.73 -2.35 13.68
C TRP A 562 -10.45 -0.96 14.25
N GLN A 563 -9.22 -0.74 14.67
CA GLN A 563 -8.61 0.57 14.96
C GLN A 563 -7.14 0.53 14.53
N PRO A 564 -6.50 1.68 14.32
CA PRO A 564 -5.06 1.74 14.11
C PRO A 564 -4.31 1.16 15.32
N ASP A 565 -3.41 0.21 15.05
CA ASP A 565 -2.57 -0.42 16.06
C ASP A 565 -1.53 0.57 16.62
N ALA A 566 -1.20 0.46 17.92
CA ALA A 566 -0.27 1.37 18.60
C ALA A 566 1.15 1.32 18.01
N ASP A 567 1.63 0.12 17.62
CA ASP A 567 2.94 -0.03 17.03
C ASP A 567 2.96 0.53 15.59
N ASP A 568 1.85 0.38 14.85
CA ASP A 568 1.71 0.93 13.51
C ASP A 568 1.68 2.47 13.54
N LEU A 569 0.94 3.06 14.45
CA LEU A 569 0.92 4.51 14.68
C LEU A 569 2.31 5.03 15.05
N LYS A 570 2.99 4.35 15.96
CA LYS A 570 4.35 4.72 16.39
C LYS A 570 5.32 4.70 15.20
N LYS A 571 5.38 3.60 14.42
CA LYS A 571 6.24 3.48 13.23
C LYS A 571 5.96 4.60 12.22
N LEU A 572 4.69 4.88 11.96
CA LEU A 572 4.27 5.89 11.00
C LEU A 572 4.76 7.28 11.41
N CYS A 573 4.50 7.67 12.66
CA CYS A 573 4.85 8.98 13.18
C CYS A 573 6.37 9.17 13.38
N GLU A 574 7.12 8.11 13.69
CA GLU A 574 8.58 8.18 13.82
C GLU A 574 9.26 8.34 12.46
N ARG A 575 8.72 7.71 11.42
CA ARG A 575 9.29 7.72 10.07
C ARG A 575 8.91 8.95 9.27
N ALA A 576 7.70 9.47 9.48
CA ALA A 576 7.23 10.70 8.86
C ALA A 576 6.74 11.66 9.93
N ASP A 577 7.58 12.62 10.35
CA ASP A 577 7.13 13.70 11.25
C ASP A 577 6.33 14.73 10.46
N LEU A 578 5.16 14.31 10.00
CA LEU A 578 4.19 15.07 9.22
C LEU A 578 2.81 15.02 9.88
N PRO A 579 1.93 15.98 9.62
CA PRO A 579 0.52 15.81 9.89
C PRO A 579 -0.06 14.71 8.97
N ILE A 580 -0.94 13.87 9.52
CA ILE A 580 -1.48 12.71 8.84
C ILE A 580 -3.01 12.79 8.83
N MET A 581 -3.62 12.51 7.68
CA MET A 581 -5.06 12.33 7.55
C MET A 581 -5.38 10.92 7.08
N VAL A 582 -6.36 10.28 7.71
CA VAL A 582 -6.96 9.05 7.15
C VAL A 582 -7.96 9.46 6.09
N THR A 583 -7.74 9.06 4.84
CA THR A 583 -8.57 9.49 3.69
C THR A 583 -9.59 8.46 3.24
N GLU A 584 -9.51 7.23 3.74
CA GLU A 584 -10.55 6.22 3.57
C GLU A 584 -10.56 5.27 4.76
N PHE A 585 -11.72 5.06 5.34
CA PHE A 585 -12.05 3.96 6.26
C PHE A 585 -13.57 3.83 6.33
N TYR A 586 -14.09 2.62 6.50
CA TYR A 586 -15.51 2.34 6.68
C TYR A 586 -15.78 0.93 7.20
N THR A 587 -17.03 0.72 7.62
CA THR A 587 -17.63 -0.61 7.86
C THR A 587 -18.94 -0.73 7.08
N LYS A 588 -19.40 -1.98 6.89
CA LYS A 588 -20.62 -2.34 6.17
C LYS A 588 -21.59 -3.00 7.15
N ALA A 589 -22.87 -2.60 7.15
CA ALA A 589 -23.87 -3.24 8.00
C ALA A 589 -24.76 -4.20 7.21
N MET A 590 -25.04 -5.35 7.82
CA MET A 590 -25.84 -6.41 7.20
C MET A 590 -27.33 -6.06 7.14
N ASP A 591 -27.80 -5.12 7.97
CA ASP A 591 -29.16 -4.59 7.97
C ASP A 591 -29.44 -3.54 6.88
N SER A 592 -28.47 -3.21 6.07
CA SER A 592 -28.60 -2.24 4.95
C SER A 592 -29.49 -2.74 3.81
N GLY A 593 -29.68 -4.06 3.69
CA GLY A 593 -30.32 -4.69 2.54
C GLY A 593 -29.40 -4.93 1.34
N LEU A 594 -28.13 -4.47 1.38
CA LEU A 594 -27.11 -4.77 0.39
C LEU A 594 -26.41 -6.10 0.71
N ALA A 595 -25.94 -6.80 -0.32
CA ALA A 595 -25.30 -8.11 -0.15
C ALA A 595 -23.94 -8.03 0.57
N ASN A 596 -23.23 -6.90 0.49
CA ASN A 596 -21.96 -6.62 1.17
C ASN A 596 -20.84 -7.65 0.87
N THR A 597 -20.88 -8.29 -0.29
CA THR A 597 -19.91 -9.34 -0.65
C THR A 597 -18.54 -8.77 -0.98
N ARG A 598 -18.48 -7.47 -1.29
CA ARG A 598 -17.28 -6.75 -1.74
C ARG A 598 -16.95 -5.59 -0.83
N GLY A 599 -15.79 -4.96 -1.11
CA GLY A 599 -15.30 -3.80 -0.35
C GLY A 599 -14.42 -4.17 0.85
N ALA A 600 -13.45 -3.29 1.14
CA ALA A 600 -12.39 -3.53 2.12
C ALA A 600 -12.82 -3.37 3.59
N GLY A 601 -13.97 -2.71 3.85
CA GLY A 601 -14.47 -2.47 5.20
C GLY A 601 -14.94 -3.74 5.91
N TRP A 602 -14.86 -3.76 7.25
CA TRP A 602 -15.40 -4.83 8.06
C TRP A 602 -16.92 -4.90 7.92
N ALA A 603 -17.50 -6.10 8.12
CA ALA A 603 -18.94 -6.29 8.14
C ALA A 603 -19.43 -6.38 9.58
N VAL A 604 -20.47 -5.62 9.92
CA VAL A 604 -21.11 -5.57 11.24
C VAL A 604 -22.61 -5.84 11.12
N PRO A 605 -23.29 -6.25 12.20
CA PRO A 605 -24.73 -6.54 12.16
C PRO A 605 -25.60 -5.34 11.80
N THR A 606 -25.36 -4.17 12.39
CA THR A 606 -26.29 -3.04 12.36
C THR A 606 -25.62 -1.68 12.04
N GLN A 607 -26.45 -0.69 11.68
CA GLN A 607 -26.00 0.69 11.51
C GLN A 607 -25.46 1.31 12.82
N GLN A 608 -25.98 0.87 13.99
CA GLN A 608 -25.44 1.28 15.28
C GLN A 608 -23.99 0.76 15.45
N ASP A 609 -23.71 -0.47 15.04
CA ASP A 609 -22.34 -1.03 15.10
C ASP A 609 -21.37 -0.28 14.16
N ARG A 610 -21.88 0.27 13.03
CA ARG A 610 -21.08 1.19 12.19
C ARG A 610 -20.75 2.49 12.91
N ALA A 611 -21.71 3.05 13.66
CA ALA A 611 -21.49 4.24 14.49
C ALA A 611 -20.46 3.96 15.60
N ASP A 612 -20.56 2.83 16.27
CA ASP A 612 -19.60 2.40 17.30
C ASP A 612 -18.19 2.22 16.75
N PHE A 613 -18.07 1.62 15.55
CA PHE A 613 -16.79 1.54 14.85
C PHE A 613 -16.21 2.92 14.52
N TYR A 614 -17.04 3.83 13.97
CA TYR A 614 -16.58 5.19 13.66
C TYR A 614 -16.02 5.88 14.89
N GLN A 615 -16.74 5.84 15.99
CA GLN A 615 -16.32 6.43 17.27
C GLN A 615 -15.03 5.79 17.79
N HIS A 616 -14.97 4.45 17.78
CA HIS A 616 -13.80 3.71 18.24
C HIS A 616 -12.54 4.06 17.44
N PHE A 617 -12.66 4.07 16.11
CA PHE A 617 -11.55 4.35 15.21
C PHE A 617 -11.06 5.79 15.34
N THR A 618 -11.98 6.75 15.35
CA THR A 618 -11.64 8.18 15.40
C THR A 618 -11.11 8.61 16.76
N LEU A 619 -11.61 8.09 17.87
CA LEU A 619 -11.03 8.29 19.20
C LEU A 619 -9.55 7.89 19.23
N ARG A 620 -9.20 6.78 18.55
CA ARG A 620 -7.80 6.36 18.45
C ARG A 620 -6.94 7.35 17.66
N LEU A 621 -7.46 7.96 16.60
CA LEU A 621 -6.75 9.01 15.87
C LEU A 621 -6.53 10.27 16.72
N LEU A 622 -7.53 10.66 17.51
CA LEU A 622 -7.45 11.84 18.40
C LEU A 622 -6.39 11.71 19.48
N GLU A 623 -6.10 10.49 19.95
CA GLU A 623 -5.00 10.22 20.88
C GLU A 623 -3.62 10.49 20.28
N CYS A 624 -3.46 10.37 18.97
CA CYS A 624 -2.18 10.52 18.29
C CYS A 624 -1.94 11.96 17.81
N LYS A 625 -0.85 12.58 18.26
CA LYS A 625 -0.54 14.00 18.00
C LYS A 625 -0.18 14.33 16.55
N ASN A 626 0.07 13.32 15.70
CA ASN A 626 0.34 13.53 14.29
C ASN A 626 -0.93 13.50 13.42
N PHE A 627 -2.04 12.95 13.91
CA PHE A 627 -3.27 12.94 13.13
C PHE A 627 -4.01 14.28 13.23
N VAL A 628 -4.42 14.80 12.07
CA VAL A 628 -5.09 16.08 11.92
C VAL A 628 -6.49 15.93 11.30
N GLY A 629 -6.93 14.70 11.04
CA GLY A 629 -8.26 14.46 10.54
C GLY A 629 -8.48 13.12 9.89
N TRP A 630 -9.69 12.96 9.40
CA TRP A 630 -10.17 11.78 8.70
C TRP A 630 -11.24 12.09 7.66
N HIS A 631 -11.41 11.17 6.68
CA HIS A 631 -12.50 11.14 5.71
C HIS A 631 -13.21 9.79 5.81
N TRP A 632 -14.52 9.79 6.04
CA TRP A 632 -15.33 8.59 5.92
C TRP A 632 -15.57 8.26 4.45
N HIS A 633 -15.38 7.03 4.07
CA HIS A 633 -15.60 6.55 2.71
C HIS A 633 -16.85 5.67 2.66
N GLN A 634 -18.06 6.22 2.29
CA GLN A 634 -18.30 7.45 1.55
C GLN A 634 -19.69 8.04 1.88
N TYR A 635 -20.15 9.04 1.09
CA TYR A 635 -21.43 9.70 1.30
C TYR A 635 -22.63 8.80 1.01
N ILE A 636 -22.72 8.21 -0.21
CA ILE A 636 -23.85 7.39 -0.66
C ILE A 636 -23.41 5.95 -0.91
N ASP A 637 -24.30 5.00 -0.63
CA ASP A 637 -24.08 3.59 -0.93
C ASP A 637 -23.84 3.33 -2.42
N ASP A 638 -23.20 2.23 -2.73
CA ASP A 638 -23.07 1.77 -4.10
C ASP A 638 -24.43 1.30 -4.66
N ASP A 639 -24.58 1.35 -5.97
CA ASP A 639 -25.77 0.86 -6.67
C ASP A 639 -25.42 -0.41 -7.47
N PRO A 640 -25.82 -1.60 -6.99
CA PRO A 640 -25.50 -2.86 -7.64
C PRO A 640 -26.35 -3.18 -8.87
N SER A 641 -27.18 -2.24 -9.32
CA SER A 641 -28.05 -2.45 -10.48
C SER A 641 -27.25 -2.71 -11.77
N PRO A 642 -27.73 -3.55 -12.68
CA PRO A 642 -27.06 -3.87 -13.93
C PRO A 642 -26.71 -2.63 -14.78
N ALA A 643 -27.54 -1.58 -14.75
CA ALA A 643 -27.32 -0.35 -15.45
C ALA A 643 -26.05 0.41 -15.00
N VAL A 644 -25.61 0.18 -13.77
CA VAL A 644 -24.40 0.80 -13.20
C VAL A 644 -23.19 -0.13 -13.32
N VAL A 645 -23.41 -1.43 -13.28
CA VAL A 645 -22.36 -2.45 -13.24
C VAL A 645 -21.66 -2.61 -14.57
N PHE A 646 -22.36 -2.42 -15.68
CA PHE A 646 -21.79 -2.55 -17.02
C PHE A 646 -21.51 -1.16 -17.63
N LYS A 647 -20.42 -1.05 -18.40
CA LYS A 647 -20.21 0.10 -19.27
C LYS A 647 -21.26 0.13 -20.38
N GLU A 648 -21.38 1.26 -21.08
CA GLU A 648 -22.35 1.45 -22.18
C GLU A 648 -22.24 0.40 -23.29
N ASP A 649 -21.05 -0.22 -23.45
CA ASP A 649 -20.86 -1.32 -24.41
C ASP A 649 -21.58 -2.64 -24.00
N GLY A 650 -22.16 -2.68 -22.80
CA GLY A 650 -22.88 -3.82 -22.24
C GLY A 650 -22.05 -5.08 -21.98
N LYS A 651 -20.74 -5.01 -22.19
CA LYS A 651 -19.80 -6.14 -22.10
C LYS A 651 -18.69 -5.91 -21.09
N THR A 652 -18.29 -4.67 -20.90
CA THR A 652 -17.18 -4.32 -20.00
C THR A 652 -17.72 -3.92 -18.64
N TRP A 653 -17.33 -4.65 -17.60
CA TRP A 653 -17.67 -4.34 -16.23
C TRP A 653 -16.96 -3.05 -15.78
N ARG A 654 -17.66 -2.21 -15.03
CA ARG A 654 -17.02 -1.14 -14.25
C ARG A 654 -16.26 -1.74 -13.08
N ASP A 655 -15.52 -0.90 -12.32
CA ASP A 655 -14.84 -1.39 -11.11
C ASP A 655 -15.85 -2.05 -10.17
N GLN A 656 -15.62 -3.33 -9.88
CA GLN A 656 -16.51 -4.15 -9.06
C GLN A 656 -16.03 -4.32 -7.63
N SER A 657 -14.94 -3.66 -7.25
CA SER A 657 -14.32 -3.86 -5.93
C SER A 657 -15.27 -3.52 -4.78
N ASN A 658 -16.29 -2.71 -5.03
CA ASN A 658 -17.20 -2.19 -4.00
C ASN A 658 -18.70 -2.25 -4.34
N ILE A 659 -19.08 -2.81 -5.45
CA ILE A 659 -20.37 -2.66 -6.14
C ILE A 659 -21.64 -2.91 -5.30
N ASP A 660 -21.55 -3.68 -4.22
CA ASP A 660 -22.67 -4.06 -3.36
C ASP A 660 -22.43 -3.69 -1.88
N ALA A 661 -21.52 -2.73 -1.65
CA ALA A 661 -21.08 -2.40 -0.31
C ALA A 661 -21.88 -1.25 0.32
N ASN A 662 -22.36 -1.46 1.55
CA ASN A 662 -22.91 -0.41 2.40
C ASN A 662 -21.79 0.45 2.98
N LYS A 663 -21.32 1.41 2.19
CA LYS A 663 -20.29 2.41 2.57
C LYS A 663 -20.90 3.74 2.96
N GLY A 664 -22.04 4.06 2.37
CA GLY A 664 -22.72 5.35 2.49
C GLY A 664 -23.17 5.67 3.91
N ILE A 665 -23.24 6.96 4.19
CA ILE A 665 -24.00 7.48 5.34
C ILE A 665 -25.48 7.67 4.98
N VAL A 666 -25.77 7.65 3.68
CA VAL A 666 -27.11 7.60 3.11
C VAL A 666 -27.23 6.40 2.18
N ASN A 667 -28.43 5.84 2.06
CA ASN A 667 -28.74 4.77 1.11
C ASN A 667 -28.89 5.32 -0.33
N SER A 668 -29.09 4.44 -1.31
CA SER A 668 -29.29 4.80 -2.72
C SER A 668 -30.50 5.73 -2.98
N GLY A 669 -31.41 5.87 -2.01
CA GLY A 669 -32.52 6.82 -2.03
C GLY A 669 -32.24 8.12 -1.26
N HIS A 670 -31.01 8.38 -0.91
CA HIS A 670 -30.57 9.52 -0.11
C HIS A 670 -31.17 9.63 1.30
N LYS A 671 -31.68 8.52 1.85
CA LYS A 671 -32.15 8.49 3.22
C LYS A 671 -30.97 8.24 4.16
N PRO A 672 -30.71 9.10 5.16
CA PRO A 672 -29.67 8.88 6.14
C PRO A 672 -29.87 7.59 6.94
N TYR A 673 -28.75 6.98 7.34
CA TYR A 673 -28.73 5.97 8.37
C TYR A 673 -28.63 6.67 9.74
N ASP A 674 -29.78 6.89 10.38
CA ASP A 674 -29.93 7.80 11.52
C ASP A 674 -29.01 7.43 12.71
N GLU A 675 -28.83 6.14 13.00
CA GLU A 675 -27.94 5.68 14.07
C GLU A 675 -26.47 6.02 13.74
N LEU A 676 -26.05 5.80 12.50
CA LEU A 676 -24.69 6.08 12.06
C LEU A 676 -24.39 7.59 12.13
N VAL A 677 -25.23 8.43 11.51
CA VAL A 677 -24.95 9.88 11.45
C VAL A 677 -25.02 10.55 12.83
N ARG A 678 -25.87 10.06 13.75
CA ARG A 678 -25.90 10.53 15.14
C ARG A 678 -24.59 10.21 15.86
N GLY A 679 -24.11 8.96 15.75
CA GLY A 679 -22.85 8.57 16.36
C GLY A 679 -21.64 9.30 15.78
N MET A 680 -21.66 9.61 14.48
CA MET A 680 -20.64 10.45 13.85
C MET A 680 -20.69 11.89 14.38
N ALA A 681 -21.89 12.49 14.43
CA ALA A 681 -22.10 13.85 14.91
C ALA A 681 -21.61 14.05 16.35
N GLU A 682 -21.79 13.05 17.21
CA GLU A 682 -21.34 13.09 18.62
C GLU A 682 -19.82 13.28 18.73
N ILE A 683 -19.03 12.51 17.96
CA ILE A 683 -17.56 12.71 17.93
C ILE A 683 -17.19 14.00 17.22
N ASN A 684 -17.77 14.27 16.05
CA ASN A 684 -17.42 15.43 15.23
C ASN A 684 -17.63 16.75 15.96
N LYS A 685 -18.73 16.85 16.70
CA LYS A 685 -19.04 18.04 17.52
C LYS A 685 -18.04 18.23 18.65
N ASN A 686 -17.53 17.16 19.25
CA ASN A 686 -16.69 17.19 20.45
C ASN A 686 -15.20 17.02 20.16
N VAL A 687 -14.77 17.09 18.91
CA VAL A 687 -13.40 16.75 18.49
C VAL A 687 -12.31 17.51 19.28
N PHE A 688 -12.46 18.81 19.47
CA PHE A 688 -11.46 19.62 20.18
C PHE A 688 -11.44 19.32 21.69
N ARG A 689 -12.61 19.09 22.31
CA ARG A 689 -12.72 18.67 23.70
C ARG A 689 -12.02 17.34 23.93
N LEU A 690 -12.20 16.39 23.03
CA LEU A 690 -11.55 15.08 23.06
C LEU A 690 -10.03 15.21 22.90
N ILE A 691 -9.57 16.08 22.01
CA ILE A 691 -8.13 16.37 21.84
C ILE A 691 -7.56 16.94 23.14
N GLU A 692 -8.21 17.95 23.75
CA GLU A 692 -7.77 18.54 25.01
C GLU A 692 -7.73 17.51 26.14
N HIS A 693 -8.76 16.66 26.22
CA HIS A 693 -8.80 15.56 27.19
C HIS A 693 -7.62 14.61 27.02
N PHE A 694 -7.35 14.13 25.79
CA PHE A 694 -6.24 13.20 25.54
C PHE A 694 -4.88 13.86 25.74
N ASP A 695 -4.70 15.10 25.32
CA ASP A 695 -3.44 15.83 25.52
C ASP A 695 -3.13 16.06 27.00
N ALA A 696 -4.14 16.35 27.82
CA ALA A 696 -3.99 16.50 29.24
C ALA A 696 -3.79 15.15 29.98
N LYS A 697 -4.56 14.11 29.58
CA LYS A 697 -4.45 12.76 30.14
C LYS A 697 -3.08 12.13 29.87
N TYR A 698 -2.51 12.38 28.69
CA TYR A 698 -1.23 11.81 28.26
C TYR A 698 -0.08 12.84 28.27
N ALA A 699 -0.19 13.92 29.03
CA ALA A 699 0.82 14.99 29.10
C ALA A 699 2.22 14.47 29.47
N ASP A 700 2.28 13.48 30.34
CA ASP A 700 3.51 12.88 30.83
C ASP A 700 4.01 11.69 29.99
N GLN A 701 3.27 11.32 28.95
CA GLN A 701 3.60 10.28 27.98
C GLN A 701 4.20 10.91 26.70
#